data_ce4a69c804e7562bad47be4ca217112b
#
_entry.id   ce4a69c804e7562bad47be4ca217112b
#
_cell.length_a   1.000
_cell.length_b   1.000
_cell.length_c   1.000
_cell.angle_alpha   90.00
_cell.angle_beta   90.00
_cell.angle_gamma   90.00
#
_symmetry.space_group_name_H-M   'P 1'
#
loop_
_entity.id
_entity.type
_entity.pdbx_description
1 polymer ?
#
loop_
_entity_poly.entity_id
_entity_poly.type
_entity_poly.pdbx_seq_one_letter_code
_entity_poly.pdbx_strand_id
1 'polypeptide(L)'
;MFDILMNYVCIPFGYIMKLCWQLVGNYGAAILVFTLVSKLILLPVSIWVHNNSIKMVRIQPDINFLKVKYYGDPDTIAGEQAELFKREKYSPAASIVSLVLQLFFLSAIIQIIYHPLTYIVGLSAETVGALGAQFGVDMAASAAEIDIVKLIQQTSSVVIDAATDARISALEFGFLGFDISQVASETWGKNILVPLIAGLSAWLFCWSQNKMNVLQHEQSKLSQYGMTVFSVGLSLYLGFFVPAGIALYWVASNLFAILQQVLLNALVPPKKHVDYAALEESRRALAAIEALDNGRGERARELKKREKEDYKRFFRVANKHIVIYSEKSGFYKYFEALMKELFALSNVTIHYVTGDPDDIIFGLAQTNPKLRAYYIGNKKLITLMMKMDADMVLMTTPDLEKYYIKRSLVRKDIEYIYVPHDPMSVHMGLRENALDHFDTIFCTGPHVEREVRATEAAYSLPAKTLVPFGYPLSEKLRELGESNVPDHRGGRQKILIAPSWQEDNVLDSCLDGLVDKLYGEKYRLVVRPHPEYVKRYGDRMRAVTEKYAHLVGEGLEFELDFSKNSSIYDSDLMITDWSGISCEFCYATGRPALFINTAMKVENPNWQKIDCVPVEISLRNRIGVAIDKDGLATVDETVDTLIRETENYRSKIDEAYREHFFNIGHSAHVGALYILGQLRKRQNVK
;
A
#
# COMPACT_ATOMS: atom_id res chain seq x y z
N MET A 1 -13.91 36.70 -29.26
CA MET A 1 -14.49 35.35 -29.29
C MET A 1 -15.15 34.98 -27.95
N PHE A 2 -14.51 35.20 -26.81
CA PHE A 2 -15.06 34.97 -25.47
C PHE A 2 -16.31 35.84 -25.22
N ASP A 3 -16.25 37.12 -25.53
CA ASP A 3 -17.38 38.06 -25.36
C ASP A 3 -18.58 37.71 -26.21
N ILE A 4 -18.37 37.23 -27.44
CA ILE A 4 -19.44 36.77 -28.32
C ILE A 4 -20.11 35.52 -27.72
N LEU A 5 -19.31 34.55 -27.26
CA LEU A 5 -19.80 33.33 -26.63
C LEU A 5 -20.55 33.64 -25.33
N MET A 6 -20.06 34.60 -24.54
CA MET A 6 -20.68 35.04 -23.28
C MET A 6 -22.03 35.68 -23.55
N ASN A 7 -22.18 36.52 -24.58
CA ASN A 7 -23.47 37.13 -24.93
C ASN A 7 -24.53 36.08 -25.31
N TYR A 8 -24.14 35.03 -26.07
CA TYR A 8 -25.08 33.95 -26.41
C TYR A 8 -25.55 33.16 -25.18
N VAL A 9 -24.77 33.10 -24.11
CA VAL A 9 -25.14 32.43 -22.87
C VAL A 9 -25.88 33.39 -21.91
N CYS A 10 -25.44 34.61 -21.79
CA CYS A 10 -26.06 35.58 -20.90
C CYS A 10 -27.51 35.90 -21.31
N ILE A 11 -27.85 35.91 -22.63
CA ILE A 11 -29.20 36.15 -23.07
C ILE A 11 -30.23 35.12 -22.55
N PRO A 12 -30.07 33.79 -22.77
CA PRO A 12 -31.02 32.82 -22.23
C PRO A 12 -31.04 32.77 -20.70
N PHE A 13 -29.89 32.92 -20.03
CA PHE A 13 -29.83 32.96 -18.57
C PHE A 13 -30.42 34.25 -18.01
N GLY A 14 -30.22 35.39 -18.65
CA GLY A 14 -30.87 36.65 -18.30
C GLY A 14 -32.40 36.51 -18.41
N TYR A 15 -32.90 35.82 -19.44
CA TYR A 15 -34.32 35.54 -19.56
C TYR A 15 -34.86 34.64 -18.43
N ILE A 16 -34.12 33.61 -18.05
CA ILE A 16 -34.45 32.76 -16.89
C ILE A 16 -34.42 33.59 -15.60
N MET A 17 -33.41 34.44 -15.39
CA MET A 17 -33.34 35.32 -14.23
C MET A 17 -34.51 36.29 -14.16
N LYS A 18 -34.91 36.87 -15.32
CA LYS A 18 -36.09 37.73 -15.45
C LYS A 18 -37.36 36.99 -15.04
N LEU A 19 -37.55 35.74 -15.50
CA LEU A 19 -38.70 34.92 -15.09
C LEU A 19 -38.68 34.63 -13.60
N CYS A 20 -37.50 34.30 -13.02
CA CYS A 20 -37.35 34.11 -11.56
C CYS A 20 -37.73 35.38 -10.81
N TRP A 21 -37.30 36.57 -11.27
CA TRP A 21 -37.60 37.83 -10.66
C TRP A 21 -39.12 38.18 -10.74
N GLN A 22 -39.73 37.92 -11.88
CA GLN A 22 -41.17 38.09 -12.08
C GLN A 22 -42.00 37.20 -11.14
N LEU A 23 -41.48 35.99 -10.84
CA LEU A 23 -42.16 35.03 -9.97
C LEU A 23 -42.14 35.46 -8.50
N VAL A 24 -41.01 36.00 -8.01
CA VAL A 24 -40.80 36.27 -6.54
C VAL A 24 -40.82 37.74 -6.17
N GLY A 25 -40.77 38.68 -7.12
CA GLY A 25 -40.85 40.11 -6.93
C GLY A 25 -39.69 40.79 -6.21
N ASN A 26 -38.71 40.05 -5.72
CA ASN A 26 -37.50 40.54 -5.04
C ASN A 26 -36.24 40.02 -5.72
N TYR A 27 -35.25 40.90 -5.93
CA TYR A 27 -34.06 40.54 -6.72
C TYR A 27 -33.15 39.53 -6.00
N GLY A 28 -32.98 39.63 -4.71
CA GLY A 28 -32.22 38.68 -3.92
C GLY A 28 -32.87 37.29 -3.86
N ALA A 29 -34.19 37.25 -3.71
CA ALA A 29 -34.94 35.98 -3.82
C ALA A 29 -34.86 35.38 -5.21
N ALA A 30 -34.87 36.23 -6.24
CA ALA A 30 -34.69 35.77 -7.63
C ALA A 30 -33.33 35.11 -7.86
N ILE A 31 -32.25 35.64 -7.28
CA ILE A 31 -30.92 35.02 -7.31
C ILE A 31 -30.95 33.62 -6.69
N LEU A 32 -31.67 33.41 -5.59
CA LEU A 32 -31.78 32.08 -4.95
C LEU A 32 -32.51 31.07 -5.85
N VAL A 33 -33.69 31.50 -6.37
CA VAL A 33 -34.50 30.65 -7.29
C VAL A 33 -33.70 30.34 -8.55
N PHE A 34 -33.07 31.32 -9.15
CA PHE A 34 -32.21 31.15 -10.30
C PHE A 34 -31.03 30.18 -10.03
N THR A 35 -30.41 30.29 -8.84
CA THR A 35 -29.35 29.36 -8.45
C THR A 35 -29.86 27.91 -8.41
N LEU A 36 -31.06 27.69 -7.85
CA LEU A 36 -31.69 26.37 -7.84
C LEU A 36 -31.97 25.86 -9.27
N VAL A 37 -32.54 26.70 -10.12
CA VAL A 37 -32.80 26.37 -11.53
C VAL A 37 -31.51 26.02 -12.27
N SER A 38 -30.44 26.80 -12.06
CA SER A 38 -29.14 26.52 -12.68
C SER A 38 -28.56 25.18 -12.23
N LYS A 39 -28.74 24.79 -10.96
CA LYS A 39 -28.34 23.45 -10.46
C LYS A 39 -29.18 22.32 -11.09
N LEU A 40 -30.45 22.54 -11.34
CA LEU A 40 -31.32 21.58 -12.03
C LEU A 40 -30.91 21.41 -13.53
N ILE A 41 -30.53 22.50 -14.19
CA ILE A 41 -30.01 22.44 -15.56
C ILE A 41 -28.70 21.64 -15.61
N LEU A 42 -27.82 21.80 -14.62
CA LEU A 42 -26.54 21.08 -14.52
C LEU A 42 -26.68 19.68 -13.91
N LEU A 43 -27.87 19.27 -13.46
CA LEU A 43 -28.08 17.98 -12.80
C LEU A 43 -27.60 16.76 -13.61
N PRO A 44 -27.85 16.66 -14.94
CA PRO A 44 -27.36 15.55 -15.75
C PRO A 44 -25.83 15.42 -15.73
N VAL A 45 -25.12 16.56 -15.76
CA VAL A 45 -23.66 16.59 -15.68
C VAL A 45 -23.21 16.14 -14.28
N SER A 46 -23.90 16.58 -13.25
CA SER A 46 -23.59 16.18 -11.86
C SER A 46 -23.80 14.68 -11.64
N ILE A 47 -24.87 14.09 -12.21
CA ILE A 47 -25.11 12.63 -12.20
C ILE A 47 -23.98 11.88 -12.94
N TRP A 48 -23.57 12.38 -14.10
CA TRP A 48 -22.47 11.79 -14.86
C TRP A 48 -21.16 11.78 -14.05
N VAL A 49 -20.80 12.92 -13.43
CA VAL A 49 -19.62 13.04 -12.57
C VAL A 49 -19.72 12.12 -11.35
N HIS A 50 -20.89 12.05 -10.71
CA HIS A 50 -21.14 11.16 -9.58
C HIS A 50 -20.95 9.69 -9.95
N ASN A 51 -21.54 9.23 -11.06
CA ASN A 51 -21.36 7.87 -11.57
C ASN A 51 -19.90 7.58 -11.95
N ASN A 52 -19.19 8.56 -12.49
CA ASN A 52 -17.78 8.44 -12.79
C ASN A 52 -16.92 8.34 -11.51
N SER A 53 -17.29 9.06 -10.45
CA SER A 53 -16.60 8.93 -9.16
C SER A 53 -16.76 7.54 -8.52
N ILE A 54 -17.90 6.88 -8.74
CA ILE A 54 -18.13 5.49 -8.28
C ILE A 54 -17.19 4.52 -9.01
N LYS A 55 -16.94 4.72 -10.32
CA LYS A 55 -15.94 3.92 -11.03
C LYS A 55 -14.56 4.09 -10.44
N MET A 56 -14.16 5.31 -10.07
CA MET A 56 -12.89 5.57 -9.39
C MET A 56 -12.77 4.82 -8.07
N VAL A 57 -13.85 4.78 -7.29
CA VAL A 57 -13.90 4.03 -6.02
C VAL A 57 -13.64 2.54 -6.24
N ARG A 58 -14.22 1.95 -7.29
CA ARG A 58 -14.03 0.53 -7.63
C ARG A 58 -12.60 0.19 -8.03
N ILE A 59 -11.98 1.05 -8.83
CA ILE A 59 -10.63 0.80 -9.38
C ILE A 59 -9.50 1.27 -8.47
N GLN A 60 -9.80 1.90 -7.33
CA GLN A 60 -8.77 2.41 -6.43
C GLN A 60 -7.83 1.33 -5.88
N PRO A 61 -8.30 0.12 -5.50
CA PRO A 61 -7.40 -0.98 -5.13
C PRO A 61 -6.44 -1.33 -6.27
N ASP A 62 -6.92 -1.44 -7.50
CA ASP A 62 -6.09 -1.74 -8.67
C ASP A 62 -5.03 -0.66 -8.90
N ILE A 63 -5.39 0.62 -8.74
CA ILE A 63 -4.44 1.74 -8.83
C ILE A 63 -3.36 1.62 -7.75
N ASN A 64 -3.73 1.27 -6.52
CA ASN A 64 -2.77 1.08 -5.45
C ASN A 64 -1.85 -0.11 -5.75
N PHE A 65 -2.38 -1.24 -6.24
CA PHE A 65 -1.58 -2.37 -6.68
C PHE A 65 -0.69 -2.06 -7.89
N LEU A 66 -1.14 -1.23 -8.84
CA LEU A 66 -0.29 -0.74 -9.92
C LEU A 66 0.89 0.10 -9.37
N LYS A 67 0.64 0.97 -8.39
CA LYS A 67 1.70 1.73 -7.71
C LYS A 67 2.68 0.83 -6.96
N VAL A 68 2.19 -0.25 -6.33
CA VAL A 68 3.03 -1.27 -5.70
C VAL A 68 3.83 -2.02 -6.74
N LYS A 69 3.16 -2.48 -7.81
CA LYS A 69 3.73 -3.28 -8.89
C LYS A 69 4.88 -2.58 -9.62
N TYR A 70 4.70 -1.30 -9.92
CA TYR A 70 5.66 -0.48 -10.68
C TYR A 70 6.29 0.61 -9.82
N TYR A 71 6.45 0.35 -8.51
CA TYR A 71 6.96 1.34 -7.56
C TYR A 71 8.32 1.90 -7.99
N GLY A 72 8.41 3.23 -8.09
CA GLY A 72 9.62 3.92 -8.55
C GLY A 72 9.71 4.14 -10.07
N ASP A 73 8.73 3.68 -10.86
CA ASP A 73 8.62 3.93 -12.29
C ASP A 73 7.32 4.70 -12.62
N PRO A 74 7.32 6.04 -12.51
CA PRO A 74 6.13 6.86 -12.72
C PRO A 74 5.58 6.78 -14.15
N ASP A 75 6.44 6.57 -15.14
CA ASP A 75 6.02 6.53 -16.55
C ASP A 75 5.21 5.26 -16.84
N THR A 76 5.68 4.11 -16.34
CA THR A 76 4.93 2.84 -16.46
C THR A 76 3.65 2.89 -15.64
N ILE A 77 3.67 3.46 -14.42
CA ILE A 77 2.45 3.64 -13.61
C ILE A 77 1.41 4.46 -14.38
N ALA A 78 1.81 5.58 -14.99
CA ALA A 78 0.91 6.43 -15.75
C ALA A 78 0.32 5.72 -16.98
N GLY A 79 1.14 4.94 -17.70
CA GLY A 79 0.71 4.16 -18.85
C GLY A 79 -0.32 3.09 -18.51
N GLU A 80 -0.01 2.25 -17.53
CA GLU A 80 -0.88 1.17 -17.04
C GLU A 80 -2.18 1.71 -16.42
N GLN A 81 -2.09 2.84 -15.70
CA GLN A 81 -3.26 3.53 -15.15
C GLN A 81 -4.16 4.08 -16.25
N ALA A 82 -3.60 4.59 -17.35
CA ALA A 82 -4.39 5.05 -18.50
C ALA A 82 -5.12 3.88 -19.18
N GLU A 83 -4.49 2.71 -19.29
CA GLU A 83 -5.13 1.49 -19.82
C GLU A 83 -6.24 1.00 -18.90
N LEU A 84 -6.00 0.99 -17.58
CA LEU A 84 -7.03 0.67 -16.59
C LEU A 84 -8.24 1.60 -16.72
N PHE A 85 -8.02 2.90 -16.87
CA PHE A 85 -9.10 3.88 -17.05
C PHE A 85 -9.93 3.62 -18.32
N LYS A 86 -9.27 3.24 -19.42
CA LYS A 86 -9.97 2.86 -20.67
C LYS A 86 -10.82 1.59 -20.47
N ARG A 87 -10.25 0.56 -19.86
CA ARG A 87 -10.93 -0.72 -19.59
C ARG A 87 -12.17 -0.52 -18.74
N GLU A 88 -12.06 0.26 -17.67
CA GLU A 88 -13.15 0.52 -16.72
C GLU A 88 -14.07 1.69 -17.15
N LYS A 89 -13.83 2.27 -18.33
CA LYS A 89 -14.59 3.43 -18.88
C LYS A 89 -14.67 4.58 -17.87
N TYR A 90 -13.58 4.79 -17.11
CA TYR A 90 -13.40 5.93 -16.22
C TYR A 90 -12.86 7.13 -17.02
N SER A 91 -13.42 8.31 -16.80
CA SER A 91 -12.98 9.55 -17.46
C SER A 91 -12.40 10.54 -16.44
N PRO A 92 -11.10 10.77 -16.41
CA PRO A 92 -10.50 11.84 -15.60
C PRO A 92 -11.02 13.23 -15.98
N ALA A 93 -11.43 13.41 -17.25
CA ALA A 93 -11.95 14.67 -17.77
C ALA A 93 -13.32 15.04 -17.20
N ALA A 94 -14.09 14.10 -16.66
CA ALA A 94 -15.44 14.36 -16.15
C ALA A 94 -15.49 15.49 -15.11
N SER A 95 -14.55 15.49 -14.17
CA SER A 95 -14.44 16.54 -13.15
C SER A 95 -14.00 17.88 -13.74
N ILE A 96 -13.11 17.86 -14.72
CA ILE A 96 -12.63 19.07 -15.42
C ILE A 96 -13.76 19.70 -16.22
N VAL A 97 -14.52 18.90 -16.99
CA VAL A 97 -15.67 19.38 -17.76
C VAL A 97 -16.70 20.02 -16.83
N SER A 98 -17.00 19.38 -15.69
CA SER A 98 -17.92 19.95 -14.70
C SER A 98 -17.42 21.29 -14.16
N LEU A 99 -16.13 21.41 -13.84
CA LEU A 99 -15.54 22.65 -13.34
C LEU A 99 -15.59 23.77 -14.40
N VAL A 100 -15.24 23.47 -15.64
CA VAL A 100 -15.29 24.44 -16.74
C VAL A 100 -16.70 24.96 -16.96
N LEU A 101 -17.70 24.07 -16.97
CA LEU A 101 -19.11 24.45 -17.08
C LEU A 101 -19.54 25.33 -15.90
N GLN A 102 -19.17 24.98 -14.67
CA GLN A 102 -19.50 25.78 -13.48
C GLN A 102 -18.88 27.19 -13.53
N LEU A 103 -17.63 27.32 -13.98
CA LEU A 103 -16.98 28.61 -14.15
C LEU A 103 -17.64 29.44 -15.24
N PHE A 104 -18.05 28.80 -16.33
CA PHE A 104 -18.74 29.47 -17.42
C PHE A 104 -20.13 30.01 -16.97
N PHE A 105 -20.91 29.21 -16.23
CA PHE A 105 -22.15 29.64 -15.64
C PHE A 105 -21.96 30.77 -14.63
N LEU A 106 -20.93 30.66 -13.77
CA LEU A 106 -20.59 31.72 -12.82
C LEU A 106 -20.30 33.05 -13.52
N SER A 107 -19.50 32.99 -14.58
CA SER A 107 -19.19 34.23 -15.37
C SER A 107 -20.44 34.84 -15.98
N ALA A 108 -21.37 34.01 -16.50
CA ALA A 108 -22.64 34.51 -17.05
C ALA A 108 -23.52 35.18 -15.97
N ILE A 109 -23.57 34.57 -14.77
CA ILE A 109 -24.37 35.15 -13.66
C ILE A 109 -23.77 36.43 -13.15
N ILE A 110 -22.43 36.55 -13.07
CA ILE A 110 -21.75 37.78 -12.72
C ILE A 110 -22.19 38.90 -13.66
N GLN A 111 -22.18 38.65 -14.98
CA GLN A 111 -22.62 39.61 -15.99
C GLN A 111 -24.08 40.00 -15.80
N ILE A 112 -24.99 39.05 -15.55
CA ILE A 112 -26.42 39.34 -15.36
C ILE A 112 -26.66 40.20 -14.12
N ILE A 113 -25.92 39.96 -13.03
CA ILE A 113 -26.05 40.73 -11.79
C ILE A 113 -25.50 42.15 -11.97
N TYR A 114 -24.39 42.33 -12.69
CA TYR A 114 -23.85 43.67 -12.98
C TYR A 114 -24.67 44.47 -13.99
N HIS A 115 -25.43 43.78 -14.89
CA HIS A 115 -26.18 44.42 -15.97
C HIS A 115 -27.69 44.17 -15.89
N PRO A 116 -28.38 44.59 -14.80
CA PRO A 116 -29.79 44.33 -14.59
C PRO A 116 -30.70 45.08 -15.56
N LEU A 117 -30.32 46.26 -16.07
CA LEU A 117 -31.09 46.99 -17.06
C LEU A 117 -31.12 46.24 -18.39
N THR A 118 -30.00 45.71 -18.81
CA THR A 118 -29.86 44.96 -20.06
C THR A 118 -30.56 43.60 -19.99
N TYR A 119 -30.27 42.77 -18.98
CA TYR A 119 -30.71 41.37 -18.94
C TYR A 119 -32.06 41.15 -18.26
N ILE A 120 -32.51 42.04 -17.36
CA ILE A 120 -33.78 41.85 -16.62
C ILE A 120 -34.85 42.81 -17.12
N VAL A 121 -34.56 44.09 -17.21
CA VAL A 121 -35.49 45.08 -17.75
C VAL A 121 -35.60 44.91 -19.26
N GLY A 122 -34.51 44.58 -19.95
CA GLY A 122 -34.46 44.34 -21.38
C GLY A 122 -34.25 45.60 -22.20
N LEU A 123 -33.48 46.57 -21.69
CA LEU A 123 -33.11 47.79 -22.41
C LEU A 123 -32.01 47.52 -23.44
N SER A 124 -32.02 48.28 -24.54
CA SER A 124 -30.94 48.21 -25.50
C SER A 124 -29.65 48.87 -24.94
N ALA A 125 -28.51 48.41 -25.45
CA ALA A 125 -27.19 48.98 -25.05
C ALA A 125 -27.13 50.48 -25.35
N GLU A 126 -27.80 50.94 -26.41
CA GLU A 126 -27.88 52.33 -26.77
C GLU A 126 -28.68 53.14 -25.70
N THR A 127 -29.82 52.61 -25.25
CA THR A 127 -30.61 53.21 -24.19
C THR A 127 -29.85 53.28 -22.87
N VAL A 128 -29.20 52.19 -22.50
CA VAL A 128 -28.38 52.15 -21.28
C VAL A 128 -27.22 53.13 -21.33
N GLY A 129 -26.55 53.23 -22.51
CA GLY A 129 -25.48 54.25 -22.71
C GLY A 129 -26.01 55.71 -22.64
N ALA A 130 -27.20 55.98 -23.17
CA ALA A 130 -27.82 57.30 -23.04
C ALA A 130 -28.16 57.64 -21.58
N LEU A 131 -28.66 56.70 -20.80
CA LEU A 131 -28.89 56.85 -19.36
C LEU A 131 -27.61 57.10 -18.60
N GLY A 132 -26.55 56.39 -18.91
CA GLY A 132 -25.20 56.62 -18.37
C GLY A 132 -24.72 58.06 -18.59
N ALA A 133 -24.84 58.57 -19.82
CA ALA A 133 -24.50 59.92 -20.15
C ALA A 133 -25.41 60.95 -19.43
N GLN A 134 -26.70 60.67 -19.34
CA GLN A 134 -27.67 61.56 -18.63
C GLN A 134 -27.38 61.71 -17.15
N PHE A 135 -26.98 60.59 -16.47
CA PHE A 135 -26.71 60.57 -15.05
C PHE A 135 -25.23 60.78 -14.71
N GLY A 136 -24.35 60.92 -15.73
CA GLY A 136 -22.92 61.11 -15.51
C GLY A 136 -22.20 59.87 -14.95
N VAL A 137 -22.73 58.70 -15.20
CA VAL A 137 -22.16 57.39 -14.78
C VAL A 137 -21.13 56.91 -15.80
N ASP A 138 -19.94 56.57 -15.33
CA ASP A 138 -18.90 55.98 -16.15
C ASP A 138 -19.32 54.54 -16.57
N MET A 139 -19.66 54.40 -17.85
CA MET A 139 -20.08 53.09 -18.41
C MET A 139 -18.93 52.04 -18.48
N ALA A 140 -17.70 52.43 -18.24
CA ALA A 140 -16.58 51.50 -18.09
C ALA A 140 -16.53 50.85 -16.70
N ALA A 141 -17.24 51.37 -15.72
CA ALA A 141 -17.35 50.77 -14.41
C ALA A 141 -18.22 49.52 -14.43
N SER A 142 -17.77 48.43 -13.78
CA SER A 142 -18.49 47.17 -13.78
C SER A 142 -19.91 47.25 -13.18
N ALA A 143 -20.16 48.16 -12.23
CA ALA A 143 -21.45 48.36 -11.57
C ALA A 143 -22.31 49.49 -12.17
N ALA A 144 -21.95 50.02 -13.34
CA ALA A 144 -22.60 51.18 -13.96
C ALA A 144 -24.11 51.07 -14.04
N GLU A 145 -24.65 49.93 -14.47
CA GLU A 145 -26.10 49.74 -14.59
C GLU A 145 -26.79 49.69 -13.20
N ILE A 146 -26.14 49.18 -12.17
CA ILE A 146 -26.63 49.17 -10.81
C ILE A 146 -26.72 50.61 -10.26
N ASP A 147 -25.71 51.43 -10.56
CA ASP A 147 -25.69 52.85 -10.15
C ASP A 147 -26.78 53.64 -10.89
N ILE A 148 -26.98 53.40 -12.17
CA ILE A 148 -28.08 53.99 -12.94
C ILE A 148 -29.44 53.61 -12.33
N VAL A 149 -29.68 52.36 -11.97
CA VAL A 149 -30.90 51.94 -11.28
C VAL A 149 -31.16 52.73 -9.99
N LYS A 150 -30.10 52.87 -9.16
CA LYS A 150 -30.22 53.64 -7.89
C LYS A 150 -30.55 55.10 -8.13
N LEU A 151 -29.94 55.75 -9.16
CA LEU A 151 -30.19 57.12 -9.51
C LEU A 151 -31.61 57.34 -10.03
N ILE A 152 -32.10 56.42 -10.86
CA ILE A 152 -33.50 56.44 -11.34
C ILE A 152 -34.48 56.31 -10.17
N GLN A 153 -34.22 55.39 -9.24
CA GLN A 153 -35.06 55.20 -8.03
C GLN A 153 -35.10 56.42 -7.11
N GLN A 154 -34.10 57.30 -7.13
CA GLN A 154 -34.05 58.55 -6.40
C GLN A 154 -34.67 59.73 -7.13
N THR A 155 -35.00 59.58 -8.43
CA THR A 155 -35.51 60.63 -9.28
C THR A 155 -37.05 60.63 -9.26
N SER A 156 -37.67 61.77 -9.07
CA SER A 156 -39.12 61.94 -8.99
C SER A 156 -39.78 62.17 -10.35
N SER A 157 -39.00 62.38 -11.44
CA SER A 157 -39.46 62.62 -12.80
C SER A 157 -39.35 61.37 -13.67
N VAL A 158 -40.24 61.21 -14.65
CA VAL A 158 -40.15 60.14 -15.66
C VAL A 158 -38.87 60.30 -16.47
N VAL A 159 -38.06 59.27 -16.55
CA VAL A 159 -36.74 59.29 -17.19
C VAL A 159 -36.81 58.70 -18.60
N ILE A 160 -37.50 57.57 -18.80
CA ILE A 160 -37.69 56.91 -20.07
C ILE A 160 -39.16 56.93 -20.47
N ASP A 161 -39.98 56.12 -19.81
CA ASP A 161 -41.43 56.03 -19.86
C ASP A 161 -41.95 55.44 -18.53
N ALA A 162 -43.21 55.76 -18.19
CA ALA A 162 -43.80 55.39 -16.90
C ALA A 162 -43.78 53.86 -16.64
N ALA A 163 -43.92 53.05 -17.67
CA ALA A 163 -43.96 51.58 -17.53
C ALA A 163 -42.55 51.00 -17.37
N THR A 164 -41.56 51.54 -18.04
CA THR A 164 -40.13 51.12 -17.91
C THR A 164 -39.57 51.60 -16.57
N ASP A 165 -39.80 52.84 -16.18
CA ASP A 165 -39.39 53.42 -14.90
C ASP A 165 -40.00 52.67 -13.69
N ALA A 166 -41.28 52.25 -13.83
CA ALA A 166 -41.91 51.38 -12.81
C ALA A 166 -41.22 50.01 -12.68
N ARG A 167 -40.77 49.42 -13.82
CA ARG A 167 -40.03 48.16 -13.80
C ARG A 167 -38.64 48.32 -13.21
N ILE A 168 -37.94 49.44 -13.47
CA ILE A 168 -36.64 49.75 -12.89
C ILE A 168 -36.79 50.00 -11.38
N SER A 169 -37.81 50.75 -10.96
CA SER A 169 -38.08 51.01 -9.55
C SER A 169 -38.47 49.75 -8.77
N ALA A 170 -39.04 48.76 -9.42
CA ALA A 170 -39.34 47.46 -8.83
C ALA A 170 -38.10 46.55 -8.63
N LEU A 171 -36.91 46.94 -9.14
CA LEU A 171 -35.66 46.23 -8.86
C LEU A 171 -35.12 46.57 -7.48
N GLU A 172 -35.76 46.01 -6.44
CA GLU A 172 -35.32 46.17 -5.07
C GLU A 172 -34.03 45.34 -4.76
N PHE A 173 -32.96 46.08 -4.36
CA PHE A 173 -31.69 45.43 -4.00
C PHE A 173 -31.64 45.08 -2.49
N GLY A 174 -32.66 45.36 -1.73
CA GLY A 174 -32.77 44.96 -0.31
C GLY A 174 -33.12 43.49 -0.17
N PHE A 175 -32.30 42.70 0.52
CA PHE A 175 -32.59 41.29 0.80
C PHE A 175 -32.05 40.88 2.18
N LEU A 176 -32.92 40.35 3.07
CA LEU A 176 -32.60 39.94 4.45
C LEU A 176 -31.86 41.01 5.29
N GLY A 177 -32.14 42.28 5.01
CA GLY A 177 -31.51 43.43 5.68
C GLY A 177 -30.14 43.83 5.16
N PHE A 178 -29.70 43.22 4.02
CA PHE A 178 -28.49 43.59 3.28
C PHE A 178 -28.90 44.28 1.97
N ASP A 179 -28.07 45.25 1.56
CA ASP A 179 -28.13 45.79 0.20
C ASP A 179 -27.21 44.98 -0.70
N ILE A 180 -27.82 44.14 -1.55
CA ILE A 180 -27.08 43.19 -2.41
C ILE A 180 -26.37 43.86 -3.59
N SER A 181 -26.59 45.14 -3.82
CA SER A 181 -25.90 45.97 -4.81
C SER A 181 -24.56 46.53 -4.32
N GLN A 182 -24.32 46.50 -3.01
CA GLN A 182 -23.14 47.08 -2.41
C GLN A 182 -21.94 46.13 -2.38
N VAL A 183 -20.76 46.72 -2.45
CA VAL A 183 -19.46 45.98 -2.32
C VAL A 183 -18.96 46.17 -0.88
N ALA A 184 -18.64 45.07 -0.21
CA ALA A 184 -18.26 45.08 1.22
C ALA A 184 -16.99 45.90 1.52
N SER A 185 -16.03 45.96 0.54
CA SER A 185 -14.82 46.77 0.68
C SER A 185 -15.05 48.29 0.64
N GLU A 186 -16.17 48.75 0.08
CA GLU A 186 -16.50 50.15 -0.11
C GLU A 186 -17.44 50.65 1.00
N THR A 187 -18.20 49.75 1.64
CA THR A 187 -19.24 50.10 2.61
C THR A 187 -19.01 49.38 3.93
N TRP A 188 -18.44 50.12 4.93
CA TRP A 188 -18.29 49.60 6.29
C TRP A 188 -19.66 49.52 6.99
N GLY A 189 -20.03 48.33 7.40
CA GLY A 189 -21.30 48.13 8.09
C GLY A 189 -21.73 46.68 8.09
N LYS A 190 -23.05 46.41 8.01
CA LYS A 190 -23.59 45.04 7.99
C LYS A 190 -23.09 44.20 6.82
N ASN A 191 -22.73 44.83 5.69
CA ASN A 191 -22.25 44.11 4.49
C ASN A 191 -20.89 43.42 4.67
N ILE A 192 -20.11 43.73 5.69
CA ILE A 192 -18.90 43.00 6.09
C ILE A 192 -19.23 41.55 6.47
N LEU A 193 -20.44 41.23 6.89
CA LEU A 193 -20.86 39.87 7.18
C LEU A 193 -20.98 39.00 5.93
N VAL A 194 -21.17 39.62 4.75
CA VAL A 194 -21.37 38.87 3.48
C VAL A 194 -20.15 38.02 3.11
N PRO A 195 -18.91 38.55 3.08
CA PRO A 195 -17.71 37.74 2.84
C PRO A 195 -17.53 36.64 3.89
N LEU A 196 -17.84 36.91 5.16
CA LEU A 196 -17.75 35.91 6.23
C LEU A 196 -18.74 34.75 6.01
N ILE A 197 -19.99 35.07 5.61
CA ILE A 197 -20.99 34.05 5.23
C ILE A 197 -20.56 33.26 4.02
N ALA A 198 -19.97 33.93 3.01
CA ALA A 198 -19.43 33.27 1.83
C ALA A 198 -18.28 32.30 2.19
N GLY A 199 -17.33 32.74 3.02
CA GLY A 199 -16.25 31.90 3.53
C GLY A 199 -16.76 30.71 4.34
N LEU A 200 -17.73 30.94 5.22
CA LEU A 200 -18.37 29.87 6.02
C LEU A 200 -19.09 28.86 5.13
N SER A 201 -19.83 29.31 4.11
CA SER A 201 -20.51 28.41 3.17
C SER A 201 -19.52 27.55 2.38
N ALA A 202 -18.39 28.12 1.96
CA ALA A 202 -17.33 27.38 1.28
C ALA A 202 -16.66 26.35 2.21
N TRP A 203 -16.43 26.73 3.47
CA TRP A 203 -15.92 25.79 4.47
C TRP A 203 -16.88 24.62 4.70
N LEU A 204 -18.19 24.89 4.88
CA LEU A 204 -19.22 23.86 5.03
C LEU A 204 -19.28 22.93 3.81
N PHE A 205 -19.19 23.49 2.62
CA PHE A 205 -19.16 22.73 1.38
C PHE A 205 -17.94 21.78 1.33
N CYS A 206 -16.73 22.29 1.55
CA CYS A 206 -15.51 21.49 1.57
C CYS A 206 -15.53 20.44 2.68
N TRP A 207 -15.99 20.78 3.88
CA TRP A 207 -16.15 19.85 4.99
C TRP A 207 -17.13 18.72 4.64
N SER A 208 -18.26 19.05 4.03
CA SER A 208 -19.27 18.08 3.58
C SER A 208 -18.69 17.15 2.50
N GLN A 209 -17.98 17.70 1.51
CA GLN A 209 -17.31 16.92 0.47
C GLN A 209 -16.28 15.94 1.08
N ASN A 210 -15.44 16.43 1.98
CA ASN A 210 -14.45 15.62 2.66
C ASN A 210 -15.08 14.47 3.47
N LYS A 211 -16.17 14.72 4.17
CA LYS A 211 -16.89 13.72 4.99
C LYS A 211 -17.60 12.66 4.12
N MET A 212 -18.10 13.05 2.96
CA MET A 212 -18.84 12.17 2.05
C MET A 212 -17.94 11.42 1.07
N ASN A 213 -16.68 11.83 0.89
CA ASN A 213 -15.74 11.19 -0.02
C ASN A 213 -15.20 9.89 0.58
N VAL A 214 -15.50 8.77 -0.06
CA VAL A 214 -15.04 7.43 0.36
C VAL A 214 -13.52 7.29 0.23
N LEU A 215 -12.91 7.97 -0.74
CA LEU A 215 -11.47 7.93 -1.01
C LEU A 215 -10.69 9.03 -0.28
N GLN A 216 -11.26 9.64 0.74
CA GLN A 216 -10.62 10.73 1.49
C GLN A 216 -9.24 10.36 2.04
N HIS A 217 -9.09 9.13 2.52
CA HIS A 217 -7.84 8.63 3.08
C HIS A 217 -6.76 8.33 2.02
N GLU A 218 -7.12 8.27 0.73
CA GLU A 218 -6.17 8.10 -0.39
C GLU A 218 -5.50 9.41 -0.80
N GLN A 219 -6.04 10.55 -0.34
CA GLN A 219 -5.50 11.85 -0.68
C GLN A 219 -4.43 12.29 0.32
N SER A 220 -3.39 12.97 -0.16
CA SER A 220 -2.41 13.59 0.71
C SER A 220 -3.07 14.66 1.60
N LYS A 221 -2.58 14.84 2.83
CA LYS A 221 -3.08 15.88 3.74
C LYS A 221 -3.03 17.27 3.12
N LEU A 222 -2.01 17.54 2.31
CA LEU A 222 -1.87 18.82 1.60
C LEU A 222 -2.97 19.01 0.55
N SER A 223 -3.31 17.98 -0.20
CA SER A 223 -4.42 18.02 -1.19
C SER A 223 -5.76 18.21 -0.49
N GLN A 224 -5.99 17.51 0.59
CA GLN A 224 -7.23 17.50 1.37
C GLN A 224 -7.53 18.85 2.02
N TYR A 225 -6.56 19.41 2.74
CA TYR A 225 -6.73 20.65 3.47
C TYR A 225 -6.35 21.88 2.66
N GLY A 226 -5.42 21.75 1.72
CA GLY A 226 -5.00 22.84 0.84
C GLY A 226 -6.14 23.37 -0.03
N MET A 227 -6.94 22.49 -0.60
CA MET A 227 -8.14 22.89 -1.36
C MET A 227 -9.18 23.58 -0.49
N THR A 228 -9.36 23.14 0.76
CA THR A 228 -10.26 23.80 1.70
C THR A 228 -9.81 25.22 2.02
N VAL A 229 -8.53 25.38 2.37
CA VAL A 229 -7.94 26.71 2.67
C VAL A 229 -8.03 27.64 1.46
N PHE A 230 -7.70 27.13 0.27
CA PHE A 230 -7.78 27.89 -0.99
C PHE A 230 -9.24 28.33 -1.27
N SER A 231 -10.21 27.41 -1.20
CA SER A 231 -11.61 27.70 -1.48
C SER A 231 -12.22 28.70 -0.50
N VAL A 232 -11.92 28.58 0.79
CA VAL A 232 -12.37 29.54 1.82
C VAL A 232 -11.70 30.90 1.61
N GLY A 233 -10.39 30.93 1.38
CA GLY A 233 -9.65 32.18 1.13
C GLY A 233 -10.16 32.92 -0.12
N LEU A 234 -10.40 32.19 -1.22
CA LEU A 234 -10.99 32.75 -2.43
C LEU A 234 -12.40 33.28 -2.21
N SER A 235 -13.24 32.56 -1.45
CA SER A 235 -14.61 32.98 -1.15
C SER A 235 -14.65 34.24 -0.28
N LEU A 236 -13.75 34.34 0.69
CA LEU A 236 -13.58 35.55 1.50
C LEU A 236 -13.11 36.73 0.63
N TYR A 237 -12.09 36.52 -0.18
CA TYR A 237 -11.53 37.55 -1.07
C TYR A 237 -12.59 38.06 -2.04
N LEU A 238 -13.22 37.17 -2.82
CA LEU A 238 -14.26 37.58 -3.76
C LEU A 238 -15.43 38.27 -3.06
N GLY A 239 -15.90 37.73 -1.92
CA GLY A 239 -16.99 38.35 -1.15
C GLY A 239 -16.70 39.78 -0.68
N PHE A 240 -15.42 40.17 -0.56
CA PHE A 240 -15.03 41.54 -0.22
C PHE A 240 -15.08 42.50 -1.41
N PHE A 241 -14.80 42.03 -2.62
CA PHE A 241 -14.54 42.87 -3.81
C PHE A 241 -15.63 42.79 -4.88
N VAL A 242 -16.69 41.98 -4.65
CA VAL A 242 -17.83 41.91 -5.57
C VAL A 242 -19.11 42.35 -4.88
N PRO A 243 -20.15 42.80 -5.63
CA PRO A 243 -21.47 43.10 -5.03
C PRO A 243 -22.02 41.92 -4.25
N ALA A 244 -22.71 42.23 -3.13
CA ALA A 244 -23.23 41.20 -2.22
C ALA A 244 -24.21 40.23 -2.89
N GLY A 245 -24.85 40.60 -4.03
CA GLY A 245 -25.66 39.71 -4.85
C GLY A 245 -24.90 38.54 -5.46
N ILE A 246 -23.63 38.77 -5.89
CA ILE A 246 -22.75 37.72 -6.41
C ILE A 246 -22.33 36.79 -5.26
N ALA A 247 -22.00 37.36 -4.10
CA ALA A 247 -21.70 36.56 -2.92
C ALA A 247 -22.92 35.73 -2.44
N LEU A 248 -24.13 36.26 -2.54
CA LEU A 248 -25.38 35.56 -2.25
C LEU A 248 -25.56 34.35 -3.18
N TYR A 249 -25.34 34.53 -4.49
CA TYR A 249 -25.31 33.41 -5.43
C TYR A 249 -24.30 32.34 -5.01
N TRP A 250 -23.07 32.75 -4.64
CA TRP A 250 -22.00 31.82 -4.24
C TRP A 250 -22.39 31.01 -3.03
N VAL A 251 -22.95 31.65 -1.98
CA VAL A 251 -23.47 30.99 -0.79
C VAL A 251 -24.58 30.00 -1.12
N ALA A 252 -25.58 30.43 -1.91
CA ALA A 252 -26.67 29.57 -2.36
C ALA A 252 -26.17 28.38 -3.16
N SER A 253 -25.22 28.61 -4.10
CA SER A 253 -24.61 27.57 -4.91
C SER A 253 -23.88 26.51 -4.05
N ASN A 254 -23.14 26.91 -3.01
CA ASN A 254 -22.47 25.99 -2.08
C ASN A 254 -23.49 25.15 -1.30
N LEU A 255 -24.54 25.78 -0.75
CA LEU A 255 -25.57 25.09 0.02
C LEU A 255 -26.37 24.10 -0.85
N PHE A 256 -26.80 24.51 -2.06
CA PHE A 256 -27.48 23.62 -2.99
C PHE A 256 -26.59 22.50 -3.50
N ALA A 257 -25.26 22.72 -3.65
CA ALA A 257 -24.31 21.67 -3.99
C ALA A 257 -24.20 20.61 -2.87
N ILE A 258 -24.21 21.01 -1.60
CA ILE A 258 -24.26 20.06 -0.47
C ILE A 258 -25.55 19.23 -0.53
N LEU A 259 -26.70 19.87 -0.71
CA LEU A 259 -27.97 19.16 -0.81
C LEU A 259 -27.99 18.19 -1.99
N GLN A 260 -27.54 18.63 -3.16
CA GLN A 260 -27.44 17.80 -4.37
C GLN A 260 -26.53 16.58 -4.13
N GLN A 261 -25.38 16.75 -3.48
CA GLN A 261 -24.47 15.66 -3.16
C GLN A 261 -25.09 14.64 -2.19
N VAL A 262 -25.80 15.13 -1.17
CA VAL A 262 -26.53 14.25 -0.23
C VAL A 262 -27.59 13.44 -0.96
N LEU A 263 -28.37 14.07 -1.84
CA LEU A 263 -29.39 13.38 -2.64
C LEU A 263 -28.77 12.33 -3.60
N LEU A 264 -27.71 12.68 -4.31
CA LEU A 264 -27.01 11.73 -5.20
C LEU A 264 -26.43 10.55 -4.42
N ASN A 265 -25.83 10.79 -3.26
CA ASN A 265 -25.31 9.72 -2.40
C ASN A 265 -26.42 8.84 -1.80
N ALA A 266 -27.62 9.39 -1.58
CA ALA A 266 -28.76 8.61 -1.11
C ALA A 266 -29.33 7.72 -2.24
N LEU A 267 -29.40 8.25 -3.47
CA LEU A 267 -29.91 7.54 -4.65
C LEU A 267 -28.92 6.46 -5.14
N VAL A 268 -27.66 6.81 -5.25
CA VAL A 268 -26.59 5.92 -5.70
C VAL A 268 -25.41 5.99 -4.73
N PRO A 269 -25.43 5.20 -3.64
CA PRO A 269 -24.46 5.31 -2.58
C PRO A 269 -23.08 4.74 -2.98
N PRO A 270 -22.01 5.56 -3.05
CA PRO A 270 -20.66 5.10 -3.43
C PRO A 270 -20.13 4.01 -2.50
N LYS A 271 -20.48 4.04 -1.21
CA LYS A 271 -20.07 3.06 -0.20
C LYS A 271 -20.44 1.62 -0.51
N LYS A 272 -21.53 1.38 -1.25
CA LYS A 272 -21.96 0.03 -1.67
C LYS A 272 -21.11 -0.54 -2.80
N HIS A 273 -20.29 0.26 -3.43
CA HIS A 273 -19.46 -0.12 -4.57
C HIS A 273 -17.98 -0.27 -4.20
N VAL A 274 -17.63 -0.18 -2.92
CA VAL A 274 -16.26 -0.33 -2.41
C VAL A 274 -16.02 -1.78 -2.03
N ASP A 275 -14.97 -2.36 -2.55
CA ASP A 275 -14.36 -3.55 -1.95
C ASP A 275 -13.40 -3.10 -0.85
N TYR A 276 -13.90 -3.09 0.39
CA TYR A 276 -13.12 -2.63 1.55
C TYR A 276 -11.94 -3.56 1.86
N ALA A 277 -12.07 -4.86 1.59
CA ALA A 277 -11.00 -5.82 1.84
C ALA A 277 -9.84 -5.59 0.88
N ALA A 278 -10.12 -5.51 -0.43
CA ALA A 278 -9.12 -5.22 -1.45
C ALA A 278 -8.49 -3.82 -1.27
N LEU A 279 -9.29 -2.82 -0.87
CA LEU A 279 -8.79 -1.46 -0.62
C LEU A 279 -7.83 -1.43 0.56
N GLU A 280 -8.15 -2.10 1.67
CA GLU A 280 -7.30 -2.16 2.85
C GLU A 280 -6.02 -2.95 2.58
N GLU A 281 -6.12 -4.09 1.88
CA GLU A 281 -4.96 -4.88 1.45
C GLU A 281 -4.02 -4.05 0.56
N SER A 282 -4.56 -3.37 -0.43
CA SER A 282 -3.77 -2.52 -1.34
C SER A 282 -3.09 -1.35 -0.62
N ARG A 283 -3.76 -0.76 0.38
CA ARG A 283 -3.18 0.28 1.25
C ARG A 283 -2.01 -0.25 2.07
N ARG A 284 -2.18 -1.41 2.70
CA ARG A 284 -1.11 -2.05 3.50
C ARG A 284 0.09 -2.36 2.62
N ALA A 285 -0.13 -2.90 1.43
CA ALA A 285 0.93 -3.19 0.47
C ALA A 285 1.68 -1.91 0.05
N LEU A 286 0.97 -0.83 -0.26
CA LEU A 286 1.58 0.45 -0.63
C LEU A 286 2.33 1.08 0.55
N ALA A 287 1.73 1.12 1.74
CA ALA A 287 2.34 1.65 2.95
C ALA A 287 3.60 0.88 3.37
N ALA A 288 3.63 -0.44 3.18
CA ALA A 288 4.80 -1.27 3.45
C ALA A 288 5.99 -0.88 2.56
N ILE A 289 5.75 -0.62 1.27
CA ILE A 289 6.80 -0.18 0.33
C ILE A 289 7.25 1.25 0.65
N GLU A 290 6.34 2.15 0.96
CA GLU A 290 6.66 3.53 1.32
C GLU A 290 7.43 3.63 2.66
N ALA A 291 7.12 2.78 3.64
CA ALA A 291 7.82 2.74 4.92
C ALA A 291 9.30 2.35 4.77
N LEU A 292 9.61 1.50 3.80
CA LEU A 292 10.99 1.09 3.49
C LEU A 292 11.84 2.23 2.90
N ASP A 293 11.24 3.33 2.45
CA ASP A 293 11.91 4.48 1.79
C ASP A 293 12.20 5.68 2.72
N ASN A 294 11.66 5.70 3.94
CA ASN A 294 11.63 6.90 4.80
C ASN A 294 12.89 7.16 5.66
N GLY A 295 14.08 6.68 5.28
CA GLY A 295 15.33 7.03 5.94
C GLY A 295 15.70 8.53 5.78
N ARG A 296 15.71 9.31 6.89
CA ARG A 296 16.22 10.70 6.93
C ARG A 296 17.54 10.75 7.65
N GLY A 297 18.59 11.40 7.06
CA GLY A 297 19.89 11.63 7.69
C GLY A 297 21.05 11.54 6.71
N GLU A 298 22.27 11.74 7.22
CA GLU A 298 23.52 11.67 6.44
C GLU A 298 23.75 10.26 5.87
N ARG A 299 23.56 9.23 6.68
CA ARG A 299 23.61 7.82 6.24
C ARG A 299 22.65 7.52 5.10
N ALA A 300 21.44 8.09 5.11
CA ALA A 300 20.47 7.89 4.03
C ALA A 300 20.92 8.53 2.70
N ARG A 301 21.64 9.66 2.77
CA ARG A 301 22.22 10.30 1.57
C ARG A 301 23.37 9.47 0.99
N GLU A 302 24.23 8.94 1.85
CA GLU A 302 25.31 8.03 1.44
C GLU A 302 24.78 6.76 0.81
N LEU A 303 23.78 6.13 1.42
CA LEU A 303 23.13 4.94 0.87
C LEU A 303 22.47 5.20 -0.49
N LYS A 304 21.81 6.34 -0.66
CA LYS A 304 21.26 6.73 -1.99
C LYS A 304 22.35 6.94 -3.04
N LYS A 305 23.51 7.50 -2.65
CA LYS A 305 24.66 7.65 -3.55
C LYS A 305 25.22 6.28 -3.94
N ARG A 306 25.48 5.42 -2.96
CA ARG A 306 25.94 4.03 -3.17
C ARG A 306 25.00 3.25 -4.07
N GLU A 307 23.70 3.28 -3.77
CA GLU A 307 22.68 2.63 -4.58
C GLU A 307 22.71 3.11 -6.06
N LYS A 308 22.84 4.42 -6.27
CA LYS A 308 22.93 4.98 -7.63
C LYS A 308 24.18 4.50 -8.37
N GLU A 309 25.30 4.40 -7.67
CA GLU A 309 26.58 3.92 -8.24
C GLU A 309 26.50 2.40 -8.53
N ASP A 310 25.97 1.60 -7.60
CA ASP A 310 25.78 0.17 -7.74
C ASP A 310 24.80 -0.18 -8.86
N TYR A 311 23.68 0.57 -8.96
CA TYR A 311 22.73 0.42 -10.06
C TYR A 311 23.38 0.67 -11.42
N LYS A 312 24.17 1.75 -11.56
CA LYS A 312 24.91 2.03 -12.79
C LYS A 312 25.95 0.92 -13.07
N ARG A 313 26.67 0.47 -12.04
CA ARG A 313 27.69 -0.58 -12.15
C ARG A 313 27.08 -1.91 -12.59
N PHE A 314 25.88 -2.23 -12.07
CA PHE A 314 25.14 -3.44 -12.48
C PHE A 314 24.83 -3.44 -13.98
N PHE A 315 24.31 -2.34 -14.52
CA PHE A 315 23.92 -2.26 -15.94
C PHE A 315 25.11 -2.00 -16.91
N ARG A 316 26.31 -1.75 -16.42
CA ARG A 316 27.52 -1.70 -17.29
C ARG A 316 27.94 -3.08 -17.80
N VAL A 317 27.50 -4.13 -17.14
CA VAL A 317 27.80 -5.51 -17.56
C VAL A 317 26.58 -6.06 -18.30
N ALA A 318 26.73 -6.29 -19.58
CA ALA A 318 25.73 -6.96 -20.39
C ALA A 318 25.86 -8.49 -20.25
N ASN A 319 24.79 -9.22 -20.57
CA ASN A 319 24.76 -10.68 -20.63
C ASN A 319 25.33 -11.36 -19.37
N LYS A 320 24.80 -10.99 -18.19
CA LYS A 320 25.18 -11.66 -16.93
C LYS A 320 24.73 -13.12 -16.98
N HIS A 321 25.59 -14.03 -16.55
CA HIS A 321 25.21 -15.44 -16.52
C HIS A 321 24.35 -15.75 -15.28
N ILE A 322 24.81 -15.35 -14.09
CA ILE A 322 24.13 -15.65 -12.83
C ILE A 322 23.91 -14.36 -12.06
N VAL A 323 22.65 -14.10 -11.69
CA VAL A 323 22.28 -13.10 -10.70
C VAL A 323 21.65 -13.80 -9.50
N ILE A 324 22.12 -13.50 -8.31
CA ILE A 324 21.49 -13.92 -7.05
C ILE A 324 20.82 -12.67 -6.44
N TYR A 325 19.57 -12.79 -6.09
CA TYR A 325 18.87 -11.81 -5.30
C TYR A 325 18.66 -12.31 -3.88
N SER A 326 19.07 -11.51 -2.90
CA SER A 326 18.91 -11.76 -1.47
C SER A 326 18.29 -10.55 -0.79
N GLU A 327 17.28 -10.75 0.02
CA GLU A 327 16.59 -9.66 0.71
C GLU A 327 17.48 -8.99 1.78
N LYS A 328 18.25 -9.80 2.52
CA LYS A 328 19.04 -9.38 3.69
C LYS A 328 20.27 -10.28 3.86
N SER A 329 21.24 -9.81 4.63
CA SER A 329 22.44 -10.56 4.98
C SER A 329 22.18 -11.96 5.52
N GLY A 330 21.14 -12.14 6.33
CA GLY A 330 20.78 -13.44 6.92
C GLY A 330 20.39 -14.52 5.89
N PHE A 331 20.08 -14.16 4.65
CA PHE A 331 19.74 -15.11 3.60
C PHE A 331 20.96 -15.65 2.83
N TYR A 332 22.15 -15.06 3.00
CA TYR A 332 23.38 -15.56 2.39
C TYR A 332 23.63 -17.04 2.72
N LYS A 333 23.29 -17.49 3.91
CA LYS A 333 23.47 -18.87 4.37
C LYS A 333 22.85 -19.93 3.43
N TYR A 334 21.79 -19.58 2.70
CA TYR A 334 21.11 -20.49 1.75
C TYR A 334 21.84 -20.60 0.41
N PHE A 335 22.65 -19.62 0.08
CA PHE A 335 23.44 -19.59 -1.17
C PHE A 335 24.90 -19.96 -0.96
N GLU A 336 25.42 -19.91 0.26
CA GLU A 336 26.85 -20.04 0.59
C GLU A 336 27.49 -21.29 -0.03
N ALA A 337 26.94 -22.47 0.24
CA ALA A 337 27.50 -23.72 -0.24
C ALA A 337 27.42 -23.83 -1.77
N LEU A 338 26.29 -23.44 -2.36
CA LEU A 338 26.09 -23.42 -3.82
C LEU A 338 27.07 -22.46 -4.51
N MET A 339 27.31 -21.29 -3.95
CA MET A 339 28.28 -20.33 -4.48
C MET A 339 29.71 -20.86 -4.40
N LYS A 340 30.09 -21.49 -3.29
CA LYS A 340 31.40 -22.11 -3.13
C LYS A 340 31.65 -23.18 -4.19
N GLU A 341 30.67 -24.06 -4.45
CA GLU A 341 30.75 -25.07 -5.50
C GLU A 341 30.85 -24.46 -6.92
N LEU A 342 30.04 -23.44 -7.21
CA LEU A 342 30.11 -22.73 -8.50
C LEU A 342 31.49 -22.09 -8.71
N PHE A 343 32.11 -21.52 -7.69
CA PHE A 343 33.44 -20.93 -7.76
C PHE A 343 34.55 -22.00 -7.94
N ALA A 344 34.37 -23.16 -7.32
CA ALA A 344 35.30 -24.29 -7.47
C ALA A 344 35.24 -24.92 -8.84
N LEU A 345 34.04 -25.11 -9.41
CA LEU A 345 33.80 -25.80 -10.65
C LEU A 345 33.94 -24.95 -11.92
N SER A 346 33.92 -23.60 -11.78
CA SER A 346 33.85 -22.69 -12.91
C SER A 346 34.51 -21.33 -12.65
N ASN A 347 34.70 -20.58 -13.75
CA ASN A 347 35.13 -19.19 -13.73
C ASN A 347 33.93 -18.19 -13.87
N VAL A 348 32.71 -18.66 -13.66
CA VAL A 348 31.52 -17.83 -13.77
C VAL A 348 31.52 -16.71 -12.72
N THR A 349 31.22 -15.49 -13.15
CA THR A 349 31.01 -14.37 -12.24
C THR A 349 29.58 -14.39 -11.72
N ILE A 350 29.41 -14.35 -10.42
CA ILE A 350 28.13 -14.22 -9.74
C ILE A 350 27.89 -12.75 -9.43
N HIS A 351 26.74 -12.24 -9.85
CA HIS A 351 26.24 -10.90 -9.54
C HIS A 351 25.25 -11.00 -8.40
N TYR A 352 25.65 -10.57 -7.20
CA TYR A 352 24.80 -10.66 -6.00
C TYR A 352 24.16 -9.32 -5.70
N VAL A 353 22.83 -9.27 -5.72
CA VAL A 353 22.01 -8.09 -5.45
C VAL A 353 21.38 -8.24 -4.08
N THR A 354 21.57 -7.26 -3.20
CA THR A 354 20.99 -7.28 -1.85
C THR A 354 20.32 -5.95 -1.52
N GLY A 355 19.21 -6.02 -0.77
CA GLY A 355 18.55 -4.86 -0.18
C GLY A 355 19.20 -4.35 1.12
N ASP A 356 20.15 -5.11 1.67
CA ASP A 356 20.83 -4.79 2.93
C ASP A 356 22.18 -4.10 2.68
N PRO A 357 22.35 -2.83 3.08
CA PRO A 357 23.60 -2.11 2.88
C PRO A 357 24.78 -2.67 3.70
N ASP A 358 24.50 -3.40 4.76
CA ASP A 358 25.48 -3.97 5.69
C ASP A 358 25.67 -5.49 5.47
N ASP A 359 25.21 -6.03 4.34
CA ASP A 359 25.33 -7.44 3.99
C ASP A 359 26.79 -7.89 3.96
N ILE A 360 27.05 -9.05 4.59
CA ILE A 360 28.39 -9.68 4.64
C ILE A 360 29.00 -9.93 3.26
N ILE A 361 28.15 -10.04 2.23
CA ILE A 361 28.56 -10.28 0.85
C ILE A 361 29.51 -9.21 0.32
N PHE A 362 29.42 -7.96 0.83
CA PHE A 362 30.34 -6.89 0.42
C PHE A 362 31.77 -7.15 0.87
N GLY A 363 31.96 -7.72 2.08
CA GLY A 363 33.27 -8.16 2.56
C GLY A 363 33.81 -9.32 1.72
N LEU A 364 32.97 -10.32 1.44
CA LEU A 364 33.34 -11.47 0.62
C LEU A 364 33.72 -11.08 -0.82
N ALA A 365 33.04 -10.10 -1.39
CA ALA A 365 33.32 -9.61 -2.74
C ALA A 365 34.68 -8.88 -2.86
N GLN A 366 35.26 -8.41 -1.76
CA GLN A 366 36.61 -7.81 -1.77
C GLN A 366 37.71 -8.87 -1.95
N THR A 367 37.46 -10.08 -1.49
CA THR A 367 38.43 -11.17 -1.52
C THR A 367 38.24 -12.15 -2.68
N ASN A 368 37.05 -12.14 -3.33
CA ASN A 368 36.72 -13.03 -4.41
C ASN A 368 36.42 -12.29 -5.72
N PRO A 369 37.30 -12.32 -6.75
CA PRO A 369 37.11 -11.60 -8.01
C PRO A 369 35.96 -12.16 -8.86
N LYS A 370 35.48 -13.38 -8.59
CA LYS A 370 34.31 -13.98 -9.25
C LYS A 370 32.98 -13.52 -8.66
N LEU A 371 33.01 -12.70 -7.59
CA LEU A 371 31.82 -12.18 -6.92
C LEU A 371 31.70 -10.67 -7.08
N ARG A 372 30.55 -10.20 -7.53
CA ARG A 372 30.22 -8.78 -7.64
C ARG A 372 28.97 -8.50 -6.84
N ALA A 373 29.10 -7.77 -5.75
CA ALA A 373 27.99 -7.39 -4.87
C ALA A 373 27.45 -6.00 -5.19
N TYR A 374 26.12 -5.84 -5.09
CA TYR A 374 25.41 -4.59 -5.38
C TYR A 374 24.35 -4.32 -4.31
N TYR A 375 24.41 -3.13 -3.72
CA TYR A 375 23.35 -2.62 -2.85
C TYR A 375 22.28 -1.95 -3.68
N ILE A 376 21.06 -2.48 -3.65
CA ILE A 376 19.89 -1.98 -4.38
C ILE A 376 18.70 -1.93 -3.44
N GLY A 377 18.29 -0.73 -3.05
CA GLY A 377 17.10 -0.52 -2.23
C GLY A 377 15.82 -0.84 -3.01
N ASN A 378 14.73 -1.04 -2.26
CA ASN A 378 13.48 -1.60 -2.79
C ASN A 378 12.90 -0.83 -3.99
N LYS A 379 13.00 0.49 -4.03
CA LYS A 379 12.53 1.30 -5.18
C LYS A 379 13.21 0.94 -6.49
N LYS A 380 14.54 0.84 -6.45
CA LYS A 380 15.32 0.54 -7.66
C LYS A 380 15.34 -0.96 -7.96
N LEU A 381 15.09 -1.80 -6.96
CA LEU A 381 14.99 -3.24 -7.16
C LEU A 381 13.91 -3.59 -8.18
N ILE A 382 12.75 -2.95 -8.09
CA ILE A 382 11.64 -3.17 -9.03
C ILE A 382 12.11 -2.91 -10.46
N THR A 383 12.66 -1.73 -10.70
CA THR A 383 13.16 -1.35 -12.04
C THR A 383 14.35 -2.21 -12.47
N LEU A 384 15.22 -2.62 -11.53
CA LEU A 384 16.33 -3.52 -11.81
C LEU A 384 15.82 -4.89 -12.28
N MET A 385 14.85 -5.46 -11.57
CA MET A 385 14.26 -6.76 -11.92
C MET A 385 13.54 -6.70 -13.28
N MET A 386 12.75 -5.64 -13.54
CA MET A 386 12.08 -5.44 -14.83
C MET A 386 13.05 -5.25 -16.00
N LYS A 387 14.23 -4.68 -15.76
CA LYS A 387 15.29 -4.47 -16.77
C LYS A 387 16.41 -5.52 -16.68
N MET A 388 16.19 -6.60 -15.96
CA MET A 388 17.18 -7.65 -15.75
C MET A 388 17.68 -8.19 -17.09
N ASP A 389 19.01 -8.25 -17.24
CA ASP A 389 19.70 -8.89 -18.33
C ASP A 389 20.65 -9.94 -17.75
N ALA A 390 20.15 -11.16 -17.64
CA ALA A 390 20.87 -12.30 -17.11
C ALA A 390 20.40 -13.60 -17.80
N ASP A 391 21.19 -14.64 -17.73
CA ASP A 391 20.75 -15.97 -18.20
C ASP A 391 19.92 -16.66 -17.11
N MET A 392 20.28 -16.47 -15.84
CA MET A 392 19.60 -17.06 -14.68
C MET A 392 19.49 -16.06 -13.54
N VAL A 393 18.37 -16.13 -12.81
CA VAL A 393 18.15 -15.40 -11.56
C VAL A 393 17.78 -16.40 -10.46
N LEU A 394 18.60 -16.48 -9.43
CA LEU A 394 18.37 -17.31 -8.25
C LEU A 394 17.86 -16.45 -7.11
N MET A 395 16.84 -16.91 -6.41
CA MET A 395 16.27 -16.19 -5.28
C MET A 395 15.59 -17.13 -4.27
N THR A 396 15.59 -16.74 -3.02
CA THR A 396 14.84 -17.42 -1.95
C THR A 396 13.47 -16.80 -1.74
N THR A 397 13.26 -15.59 -2.25
CA THR A 397 12.01 -14.84 -2.10
C THR A 397 10.93 -15.47 -2.97
N PRO A 398 9.82 -15.97 -2.39
CA PRO A 398 8.67 -16.43 -3.14
C PRO A 398 7.87 -15.25 -3.74
N ASP A 399 6.69 -15.53 -4.30
CA ASP A 399 5.76 -14.51 -4.80
C ASP A 399 6.29 -13.69 -6.00
N LEU A 400 7.16 -14.28 -6.82
CA LEU A 400 7.58 -13.69 -8.11
C LEU A 400 6.35 -13.33 -8.95
N GLU A 401 6.31 -12.15 -9.56
CA GLU A 401 5.20 -11.56 -10.33
C GLU A 401 3.97 -11.12 -9.50
N LYS A 402 3.86 -11.47 -8.23
CA LYS A 402 2.69 -11.09 -7.41
C LYS A 402 2.77 -9.66 -6.88
N TYR A 403 3.89 -9.30 -6.26
CA TYR A 403 4.05 -7.98 -5.63
C TYR A 403 5.04 -7.13 -6.42
N TYR A 404 6.09 -6.69 -5.77
CA TYR A 404 7.08 -5.76 -6.34
C TYR A 404 8.23 -6.46 -7.09
N ILE A 405 8.43 -7.77 -6.92
CA ILE A 405 9.46 -8.51 -7.65
C ILE A 405 8.86 -9.06 -8.95
N LYS A 406 9.32 -8.52 -10.07
CA LYS A 406 8.81 -8.84 -11.41
C LYS A 406 9.85 -9.58 -12.24
N ARG A 407 9.38 -10.39 -13.19
CA ARG A 407 10.22 -10.96 -14.24
C ARG A 407 10.67 -9.85 -15.19
N SER A 408 11.78 -10.07 -15.87
CA SER A 408 12.30 -9.12 -16.84
C SER A 408 11.31 -8.85 -17.99
N LEU A 409 11.13 -7.59 -18.32
CA LEU A 409 10.39 -7.16 -19.51
C LEU A 409 11.30 -7.13 -20.76
N VAL A 410 12.62 -7.09 -20.57
CA VAL A 410 13.61 -6.97 -21.64
C VAL A 410 14.03 -8.35 -22.18
N ARG A 411 14.24 -9.31 -21.28
CA ARG A 411 14.62 -10.70 -21.64
C ARG A 411 13.59 -11.68 -21.09
N LYS A 412 12.86 -12.33 -21.98
CA LYS A 412 11.82 -13.32 -21.62
C LYS A 412 12.38 -14.74 -21.40
N ASP A 413 13.61 -14.98 -21.86
CA ASP A 413 14.32 -16.26 -21.79
C ASP A 413 15.09 -16.47 -20.48
N ILE A 414 15.03 -15.56 -19.53
CA ILE A 414 15.67 -15.71 -18.21
C ILE A 414 15.04 -16.88 -17.46
N GLU A 415 15.86 -17.77 -16.96
CA GLU A 415 15.44 -18.82 -16.04
C GLU A 415 15.43 -18.32 -14.60
N TYR A 416 14.25 -18.31 -13.97
CA TYR A 416 14.09 -17.94 -12.56
C TYR A 416 14.04 -19.21 -11.71
N ILE A 417 15.02 -19.32 -10.81
CA ILE A 417 15.23 -20.50 -9.96
C ILE A 417 14.87 -20.13 -8.52
N TYR A 418 13.91 -20.85 -7.95
CA TYR A 418 13.63 -20.77 -6.53
C TYR A 418 14.62 -21.64 -5.74
N VAL A 419 15.36 -21.04 -4.84
CA VAL A 419 16.28 -21.71 -3.91
C VAL A 419 15.58 -21.79 -2.54
N PRO A 420 15.39 -22.98 -1.97
CA PRO A 420 14.66 -23.12 -0.71
C PRO A 420 15.40 -22.46 0.46
N HIS A 421 14.62 -21.77 1.30
CA HIS A 421 15.10 -21.16 2.53
C HIS A 421 14.51 -21.83 3.79
N ASP A 422 13.66 -22.83 3.59
CA ASP A 422 12.98 -23.62 4.61
C ASP A 422 12.88 -25.06 4.11
N PRO A 423 13.11 -26.07 4.96
CA PRO A 423 12.94 -27.49 4.58
C PRO A 423 11.50 -27.99 4.68
N MET A 424 10.55 -27.12 5.05
CA MET A 424 9.15 -27.46 5.33
C MET A 424 8.30 -27.51 4.05
N SER A 425 6.98 -27.69 4.23
CA SER A 425 6.02 -27.76 3.12
C SER A 425 5.89 -26.46 2.35
N VAL A 426 5.92 -26.52 1.03
CA VAL A 426 5.75 -25.35 0.18
C VAL A 426 4.28 -25.01 -0.07
N HIS A 427 3.37 -26.02 -0.09
CA HIS A 427 1.96 -25.80 -0.41
C HIS A 427 1.15 -25.24 0.77
N MET A 428 1.59 -25.44 2.01
CA MET A 428 0.97 -24.89 3.22
C MET A 428 1.76 -23.70 3.77
N GLY A 429 3.09 -23.78 3.76
CA GLY A 429 4.00 -22.80 4.37
C GLY A 429 4.29 -21.57 3.52
N LEU A 430 3.99 -21.60 2.22
CA LEU A 430 4.04 -20.43 1.33
C LEU A 430 2.61 -20.00 0.96
N ARG A 431 2.46 -18.74 0.56
CA ARG A 431 1.17 -18.25 0.08
C ARG A 431 0.71 -18.99 -1.17
N GLU A 432 -0.59 -19.05 -1.39
CA GLU A 432 -1.16 -19.60 -2.61
C GLU A 432 -0.51 -18.98 -3.85
N ASN A 433 -0.14 -19.81 -4.83
CA ASN A 433 0.52 -19.44 -6.08
C ASN A 433 1.91 -18.78 -5.92
N ALA A 434 2.58 -18.92 -4.78
CA ALA A 434 3.86 -18.25 -4.47
C ALA A 434 5.01 -18.68 -5.42
N LEU A 435 4.93 -19.90 -5.96
CA LEU A 435 5.95 -20.48 -6.86
C LEU A 435 5.53 -20.51 -8.33
N ASP A 436 4.35 -20.00 -8.70
CA ASP A 436 3.77 -20.17 -10.03
C ASP A 436 4.63 -19.61 -11.16
N HIS A 437 5.31 -18.51 -10.90
CA HIS A 437 6.10 -17.78 -11.90
C HIS A 437 7.59 -18.15 -11.93
N PHE A 438 8.02 -19.15 -11.16
CA PHE A 438 9.35 -19.72 -11.28
C PHE A 438 9.38 -20.77 -12.38
N ASP A 439 10.52 -20.87 -13.10
CA ASP A 439 10.74 -21.85 -14.14
C ASP A 439 11.29 -23.16 -13.54
N THR A 440 12.16 -23.01 -12.53
CA THR A 440 12.85 -24.11 -11.86
C THR A 440 12.72 -23.98 -10.35
N ILE A 441 12.48 -25.10 -9.68
CA ILE A 441 12.44 -25.20 -8.23
C ILE A 441 13.51 -26.18 -7.77
N PHE A 442 14.38 -25.72 -6.89
CA PHE A 442 15.32 -26.58 -6.20
C PHE A 442 14.57 -27.24 -5.03
N CYS A 443 14.31 -28.55 -5.15
CA CYS A 443 13.59 -29.31 -4.15
C CYS A 443 14.52 -29.76 -3.04
N THR A 444 14.17 -29.46 -1.78
CA THR A 444 14.93 -29.96 -0.61
C THR A 444 14.84 -31.47 -0.49
N GLY A 445 13.68 -32.05 -0.77
CA GLY A 445 13.44 -33.47 -0.68
C GLY A 445 12.21 -33.92 -1.47
N PRO A 446 11.86 -35.21 -1.38
CA PRO A 446 10.75 -35.82 -2.11
C PRO A 446 9.37 -35.19 -1.79
N HIS A 447 9.21 -34.62 -0.60
CA HIS A 447 7.97 -33.96 -0.21
C HIS A 447 7.72 -32.70 -1.06
N VAL A 448 8.73 -31.85 -1.27
CA VAL A 448 8.61 -30.62 -2.09
C VAL A 448 8.25 -30.99 -3.53
N GLU A 449 8.90 -32.03 -4.08
CA GLU A 449 8.62 -32.49 -5.44
C GLU A 449 7.14 -32.94 -5.57
N ARG A 450 6.64 -33.77 -4.63
CA ARG A 450 5.25 -34.21 -4.62
C ARG A 450 4.28 -33.04 -4.48
N GLU A 451 4.55 -32.10 -3.57
CA GLU A 451 3.69 -30.94 -3.31
C GLU A 451 3.60 -30.01 -4.53
N VAL A 452 4.72 -29.74 -5.20
CA VAL A 452 4.71 -28.93 -6.43
C VAL A 452 3.92 -29.61 -7.52
N ARG A 453 4.13 -30.93 -7.76
CA ARG A 453 3.37 -31.69 -8.76
C ARG A 453 1.87 -31.73 -8.43
N ALA A 454 1.51 -31.93 -7.16
CA ALA A 454 0.12 -31.89 -6.74
C ALA A 454 -0.50 -30.51 -6.92
N THR A 455 0.26 -29.43 -6.64
CA THR A 455 -0.18 -28.04 -6.87
C THR A 455 -0.40 -27.78 -8.37
N GLU A 456 0.54 -28.20 -9.23
CA GLU A 456 0.41 -28.10 -10.69
C GLU A 456 -0.86 -28.82 -11.19
N ALA A 457 -1.13 -30.02 -10.67
CA ALA A 457 -2.33 -30.78 -11.03
C ALA A 457 -3.63 -30.11 -10.53
N ALA A 458 -3.65 -29.64 -9.28
CA ALA A 458 -4.83 -29.02 -8.66
C ALA A 458 -5.25 -27.71 -9.37
N TYR A 459 -4.28 -26.93 -9.84
CA TYR A 459 -4.52 -25.63 -10.47
C TYR A 459 -4.28 -25.60 -11.99
N SER A 460 -4.04 -26.78 -12.62
CA SER A 460 -3.75 -26.91 -14.06
C SER A 460 -2.60 -25.99 -14.52
N LEU A 461 -1.54 -25.91 -13.73
CA LEU A 461 -0.38 -25.09 -14.02
C LEU A 461 0.59 -25.84 -14.97
N PRO A 462 1.40 -25.09 -15.77
CA PRO A 462 2.45 -25.70 -16.56
C PRO A 462 3.51 -26.36 -15.67
N ALA A 463 4.01 -27.51 -16.10
CA ALA A 463 5.02 -28.25 -15.37
C ALA A 463 6.33 -27.48 -15.27
N LYS A 464 6.84 -27.33 -14.06
CA LYS A 464 8.13 -26.69 -13.75
C LYS A 464 9.28 -27.69 -13.83
N THR A 465 10.48 -27.20 -14.01
CA THR A 465 11.69 -28.02 -13.82
C THR A 465 11.92 -28.21 -12.33
N LEU A 466 11.85 -29.44 -11.84
CA LEU A 466 12.17 -29.78 -10.46
C LEU A 466 13.56 -30.40 -10.40
N VAL A 467 14.44 -29.82 -9.60
CA VAL A 467 15.80 -30.30 -9.40
C VAL A 467 15.86 -30.92 -8.00
N PRO A 468 16.16 -32.21 -7.86
CA PRO A 468 16.39 -32.84 -6.57
C PRO A 468 17.70 -32.29 -5.98
N PHE A 469 17.60 -31.12 -5.36
CA PHE A 469 18.76 -30.33 -4.90
C PHE A 469 19.27 -30.82 -3.55
N GLY A 470 18.37 -30.95 -2.56
CA GLY A 470 18.72 -31.14 -1.17
C GLY A 470 18.73 -29.82 -0.39
N TYR A 471 19.34 -29.82 0.78
CA TYR A 471 19.38 -28.65 1.65
C TYR A 471 20.77 -28.47 2.30
N PRO A 472 21.72 -27.81 1.60
CA PRO A 472 23.10 -27.69 2.06
C PRO A 472 23.26 -27.08 3.44
N LEU A 473 22.32 -26.23 3.88
CA LEU A 473 22.34 -25.66 5.22
C LEU A 473 22.20 -26.74 6.29
N SER A 474 21.36 -27.76 6.06
CA SER A 474 21.19 -28.85 7.03
C SER A 474 22.47 -29.66 7.25
N GLU A 475 23.27 -29.84 6.19
CA GLU A 475 24.58 -30.52 6.27
C GLU A 475 25.54 -29.75 7.19
N LYS A 476 25.65 -28.44 6.99
CA LYS A 476 26.45 -27.54 7.83
C LYS A 476 25.96 -27.49 9.27
N LEU A 477 24.61 -27.46 9.48
CA LEU A 477 24.03 -27.44 10.82
C LEU A 477 24.31 -28.75 11.57
N ARG A 478 24.32 -29.88 10.85
CA ARG A 478 24.64 -31.19 11.42
C ARG A 478 26.11 -31.27 11.88
N GLU A 479 27.05 -30.82 11.06
CA GLU A 479 28.47 -30.73 11.43
C GLU A 479 28.69 -29.88 12.71
N LEU A 480 27.97 -28.76 12.82
CA LEU A 480 27.96 -27.90 13.97
C LEU A 480 27.35 -28.58 15.20
N GLY A 481 26.24 -29.29 15.00
CA GLY A 481 25.55 -30.02 16.11
C GLY A 481 26.37 -31.17 16.67
N GLU A 482 27.06 -31.94 15.80
CA GLU A 482 27.96 -33.05 16.22
C GLU A 482 29.16 -32.57 17.04
N SER A 483 29.63 -31.35 16.78
CA SER A 483 30.75 -30.76 17.52
C SER A 483 30.34 -30.06 18.83
N ASN A 484 29.06 -29.91 19.12
CA ASN A 484 28.55 -29.24 20.30
C ASN A 484 27.84 -30.22 21.25
N VAL A 485 28.17 -30.14 22.53
CA VAL A 485 27.52 -30.90 23.59
C VAL A 485 26.56 -30.01 24.37
N PRO A 486 25.50 -30.62 25.00
CA PRO A 486 24.59 -29.85 25.84
C PRO A 486 25.31 -29.06 26.92
N ASP A 487 24.85 -27.84 27.18
CA ASP A 487 25.41 -26.95 28.21
C ASP A 487 24.69 -27.20 29.55
N HIS A 488 25.31 -27.99 30.41
CA HIS A 488 24.79 -28.35 31.73
C HIS A 488 25.33 -27.43 32.85
N ARG A 489 25.36 -26.13 32.64
CA ARG A 489 25.78 -25.18 33.67
C ARG A 489 24.95 -25.32 34.94
N GLY A 490 25.67 -25.46 36.09
CA GLY A 490 25.00 -25.67 37.36
C GLY A 490 24.34 -27.03 37.53
N GLY A 491 24.67 -28.04 36.68
CA GLY A 491 24.08 -29.38 36.72
C GLY A 491 22.66 -29.45 36.16
N ARG A 492 22.16 -28.37 35.54
CA ARG A 492 20.78 -28.30 34.99
C ARG A 492 20.78 -28.66 33.51
N GLN A 493 19.76 -29.38 33.10
CA GLN A 493 19.47 -29.65 31.68
C GLN A 493 18.90 -28.40 31.00
N LYS A 494 19.32 -28.13 29.77
CA LYS A 494 18.94 -26.93 29.04
C LYS A 494 17.77 -27.20 28.08
N ILE A 495 16.68 -26.48 28.29
CA ILE A 495 15.47 -26.56 27.46
C ILE A 495 15.40 -25.30 26.62
N LEU A 496 15.33 -25.45 25.28
CA LEU A 496 15.12 -24.35 24.33
C LEU A 496 13.64 -24.22 24.02
N ILE A 497 13.04 -23.07 24.31
CA ILE A 497 11.65 -22.74 23.92
C ILE A 497 11.75 -21.82 22.70
N ALA A 498 11.45 -22.37 21.52
CA ALA A 498 11.63 -21.67 20.24
C ALA A 498 10.37 -21.74 19.36
N PRO A 499 9.38 -20.88 19.63
CA PRO A 499 8.10 -20.87 18.93
C PRO A 499 8.18 -20.25 17.53
N SER A 500 7.12 -20.44 16.75
CA SER A 500 6.84 -19.72 15.52
C SER A 500 6.43 -18.26 15.78
N TRP A 501 6.10 -17.53 14.72
CA TRP A 501 5.81 -16.09 14.83
C TRP A 501 4.33 -15.72 14.66
N GLN A 502 3.45 -16.67 14.34
CA GLN A 502 2.01 -16.39 14.24
C GLN A 502 1.41 -15.99 15.60
N GLU A 503 0.21 -15.43 15.56
CA GLU A 503 -0.59 -15.21 16.78
C GLU A 503 -0.99 -16.54 17.43
N ASP A 504 -1.21 -16.53 18.74
CA ASP A 504 -1.51 -17.70 19.56
C ASP A 504 -0.44 -18.80 19.51
N ASN A 505 0.83 -18.39 19.36
CA ASN A 505 1.96 -19.30 19.49
C ASN A 505 2.25 -19.67 20.95
N VAL A 506 3.32 -20.41 21.20
CA VAL A 506 3.71 -20.83 22.55
C VAL A 506 3.94 -19.67 23.50
N LEU A 507 4.49 -18.52 23.03
CA LEU A 507 4.70 -17.35 23.89
C LEU A 507 3.38 -16.71 24.33
N ASP A 508 2.39 -16.68 23.43
CA ASP A 508 1.12 -16.03 23.69
C ASP A 508 0.21 -16.88 24.60
N SER A 509 0.28 -18.22 24.49
CA SER A 509 -0.73 -19.09 25.07
C SER A 509 -0.24 -20.13 26.06
N CYS A 510 1.06 -20.46 26.07
CA CYS A 510 1.58 -21.62 26.83
C CYS A 510 2.78 -21.30 27.71
N LEU A 511 3.45 -20.15 27.54
CA LEU A 511 4.70 -19.86 28.23
C LEU A 511 4.56 -19.89 29.76
N ASP A 512 3.45 -19.41 30.31
CA ASP A 512 3.18 -19.41 31.74
C ASP A 512 3.19 -20.82 32.30
N GLY A 513 2.42 -21.73 31.68
CA GLY A 513 2.38 -23.13 32.12
C GLY A 513 3.72 -23.85 31.96
N LEU A 514 4.52 -23.51 30.94
CA LEU A 514 5.85 -24.06 30.78
C LEU A 514 6.82 -23.57 31.86
N VAL A 515 6.81 -22.28 32.16
CA VAL A 515 7.66 -21.70 33.19
C VAL A 515 7.26 -22.25 34.56
N ASP A 516 5.97 -22.28 34.89
CA ASP A 516 5.47 -22.80 36.17
C ASP A 516 5.86 -24.26 36.43
N LYS A 517 5.94 -25.08 35.38
CA LYS A 517 6.26 -26.51 35.49
C LYS A 517 7.74 -26.85 35.35
N LEU A 518 8.47 -26.10 34.55
CA LEU A 518 9.84 -26.46 34.16
C LEU A 518 10.90 -25.57 34.85
N TYR A 519 10.52 -24.37 35.30
CA TYR A 519 11.49 -23.52 36.03
C TYR A 519 11.81 -24.09 37.39
N GLY A 520 13.10 -24.33 37.67
CA GLY A 520 13.54 -24.88 38.95
C GLY A 520 14.99 -25.34 38.94
N GLU A 521 15.31 -26.29 39.84
CA GLU A 521 16.68 -26.79 40.02
C GLU A 521 17.09 -27.77 38.90
N LYS A 522 16.14 -28.40 38.23
CA LYS A 522 16.38 -29.44 37.23
C LYS A 522 16.67 -28.89 35.83
N TYR A 523 15.96 -27.84 35.43
CA TYR A 523 16.05 -27.30 34.10
C TYR A 523 16.49 -25.83 34.08
N ARG A 524 17.17 -25.46 33.00
CA ARG A 524 17.45 -24.10 32.61
C ARG A 524 16.69 -23.81 31.31
N LEU A 525 15.85 -22.78 31.31
CA LEU A 525 15.00 -22.42 30.18
C LEU A 525 15.64 -21.31 29.36
N VAL A 526 15.72 -21.48 28.06
CA VAL A 526 16.13 -20.46 27.12
C VAL A 526 14.95 -20.20 26.16
N VAL A 527 14.40 -18.99 26.23
CA VAL A 527 13.33 -18.56 25.36
C VAL A 527 13.93 -17.80 24.19
N ARG A 528 13.79 -18.38 22.99
CA ARG A 528 14.26 -17.80 21.73
C ARG A 528 13.07 -17.53 20.84
N PRO A 529 12.47 -16.31 20.90
CA PRO A 529 11.35 -15.94 20.03
C PRO A 529 11.81 -15.91 18.57
N HIS A 530 10.86 -16.08 17.66
CA HIS A 530 11.15 -15.90 16.23
C HIS A 530 11.44 -14.42 15.93
N PRO A 531 12.44 -14.07 15.09
CA PRO A 531 12.76 -12.68 14.76
C PRO A 531 11.57 -11.86 14.22
N GLU A 532 10.70 -12.47 13.42
CA GLU A 532 9.48 -11.80 12.92
C GLU A 532 8.46 -11.55 14.04
N TYR A 533 8.40 -12.38 15.09
CA TYR A 533 7.55 -12.11 16.25
C TYR A 533 8.03 -10.86 17.00
N VAL A 534 9.32 -10.76 17.27
CA VAL A 534 9.91 -9.58 17.94
C VAL A 534 9.67 -8.31 17.14
N LYS A 535 9.78 -8.39 15.81
CA LYS A 535 9.55 -7.25 14.92
C LYS A 535 8.08 -6.82 14.85
N ARG A 536 7.15 -7.78 14.75
CA ARG A 536 5.72 -7.50 14.55
C ARG A 536 4.98 -7.20 15.85
N TYR A 537 5.35 -7.89 16.93
CA TYR A 537 4.68 -7.86 18.23
C TYR A 537 5.61 -7.38 19.34
N GLY A 538 6.43 -6.34 19.08
CA GLY A 538 7.42 -5.82 20.01
C GLY A 538 6.85 -5.42 21.37
N ASP A 539 5.63 -4.93 21.44
CA ASP A 539 4.95 -4.59 22.71
C ASP A 539 4.62 -5.84 23.52
N ARG A 540 4.13 -6.91 22.87
CA ARG A 540 3.88 -8.20 23.51
C ARG A 540 5.18 -8.80 24.02
N MET A 541 6.24 -8.75 23.21
CA MET A 541 7.55 -9.27 23.60
C MET A 541 8.11 -8.53 24.82
N ARG A 542 7.97 -7.19 24.87
CA ARG A 542 8.37 -6.41 26.06
C ARG A 542 7.58 -6.83 27.29
N ALA A 543 6.25 -6.95 27.18
CA ALA A 543 5.42 -7.39 28.29
C ALA A 543 5.84 -8.78 28.82
N VAL A 544 6.19 -9.73 27.94
CA VAL A 544 6.70 -11.05 28.31
C VAL A 544 8.04 -10.93 29.04
N THR A 545 8.99 -10.17 28.52
CA THR A 545 10.32 -10.00 29.15
C THR A 545 10.22 -9.27 30.49
N GLU A 546 9.36 -8.29 30.64
CA GLU A 546 9.09 -7.58 31.90
C GLU A 546 8.45 -8.50 32.94
N LYS A 547 7.49 -9.32 32.54
CA LYS A 547 6.81 -10.28 33.45
C LYS A 547 7.80 -11.23 34.11
N TYR A 548 8.78 -11.73 33.37
CA TYR A 548 9.74 -12.71 33.85
C TYR A 548 11.11 -12.11 34.22
N ALA A 549 11.24 -10.80 34.28
CA ALA A 549 12.51 -10.11 34.57
C ALA A 549 13.16 -10.60 35.90
N HIS A 550 12.34 -10.99 36.89
CA HIS A 550 12.77 -11.48 38.18
C HIS A 550 13.39 -12.90 38.14
N LEU A 551 13.17 -13.67 37.07
CA LEU A 551 13.72 -15.03 36.88
C LEU A 551 14.95 -15.04 35.95
N VAL A 552 15.19 -13.94 35.26
CA VAL A 552 16.28 -13.83 34.27
C VAL A 552 17.64 -13.88 35.00
N GLY A 553 18.51 -14.77 34.51
CA GLY A 553 19.83 -15.00 35.12
C GLY A 553 19.86 -16.12 36.16
N GLU A 554 18.74 -16.52 36.74
CA GLU A 554 18.63 -17.57 37.77
C GLU A 554 18.19 -18.94 37.23
N GLY A 555 17.99 -19.05 35.92
CA GLY A 555 17.52 -20.29 35.26
C GLY A 555 16.61 -20.05 34.09
N LEU A 556 16.24 -18.78 33.82
CA LEU A 556 15.54 -18.34 32.62
C LEU A 556 16.39 -17.32 31.87
N GLU A 557 16.47 -17.47 30.56
CA GLU A 557 17.16 -16.55 29.66
C GLU A 557 16.25 -16.21 28.46
N PHE A 558 16.28 -14.95 27.99
CA PHE A 558 15.68 -14.54 26.70
C PHE A 558 16.80 -14.30 25.69
N GLU A 559 16.88 -15.12 24.65
CA GLU A 559 17.86 -14.96 23.56
C GLU A 559 17.26 -14.12 22.44
N LEU A 560 17.52 -12.80 22.52
CA LEU A 560 17.06 -11.82 21.54
C LEU A 560 18.15 -11.43 20.52
N ASP A 561 19.37 -11.88 20.72
CA ASP A 561 20.48 -11.72 19.77
C ASP A 561 20.53 -12.91 18.81
N PHE A 562 19.88 -12.76 17.65
CA PHE A 562 19.77 -13.82 16.64
C PHE A 562 21.07 -14.06 15.84
N SER A 563 22.12 -13.31 16.10
CA SER A 563 23.46 -13.57 15.52
C SER A 563 24.11 -14.80 16.13
N LYS A 564 23.72 -15.17 17.34
CA LYS A 564 24.19 -16.35 18.07
C LYS A 564 23.18 -17.49 17.89
N ASN A 565 23.66 -18.69 17.65
CA ASN A 565 22.84 -19.90 17.48
C ASN A 565 23.24 -21.03 18.45
N SER A 566 24.02 -20.73 19.49
CA SER A 566 24.51 -21.75 20.41
C SER A 566 23.39 -22.52 21.09
N SER A 567 22.32 -21.84 21.47
CA SER A 567 21.16 -22.47 22.14
C SER A 567 20.51 -23.57 21.31
N ILE A 568 20.60 -23.50 19.97
CA ILE A 568 20.08 -24.54 19.09
C ILE A 568 20.91 -25.82 19.18
N TYR A 569 22.20 -25.72 19.40
CA TYR A 569 23.11 -26.90 19.40
C TYR A 569 23.39 -27.46 20.77
N ASP A 570 23.37 -26.61 21.80
CA ASP A 570 23.77 -26.95 23.17
C ASP A 570 22.57 -27.18 24.13
N SER A 571 21.34 -27.28 23.64
CA SER A 571 20.16 -27.62 24.42
C SER A 571 19.86 -29.12 24.38
N ASP A 572 19.36 -29.67 25.50
CA ASP A 572 19.00 -31.10 25.64
C ASP A 572 17.70 -31.41 24.91
N LEU A 573 16.75 -30.47 24.90
CA LEU A 573 15.44 -30.59 24.28
C LEU A 573 14.98 -29.26 23.73
N MET A 574 14.20 -29.28 22.67
CA MET A 574 13.45 -28.12 22.18
C MET A 574 11.97 -28.27 22.47
N ILE A 575 11.33 -27.20 22.94
CA ILE A 575 9.88 -27.04 22.99
C ILE A 575 9.49 -26.01 21.93
N THR A 576 8.58 -26.38 21.06
CA THR A 576 8.16 -25.53 19.95
C THR A 576 6.69 -25.78 19.57
N ASP A 577 6.20 -25.11 18.57
CA ASP A 577 4.86 -25.32 17.98
C ASP A 577 4.95 -25.74 16.51
N TRP A 578 4.66 -24.84 15.59
CA TRP A 578 4.67 -25.06 14.12
C TRP A 578 5.88 -24.41 13.44
N SER A 579 6.99 -24.27 14.15
CA SER A 579 8.20 -23.64 13.65
C SER A 579 9.13 -24.63 12.94
N GLY A 580 9.64 -24.25 11.76
CA GLY A 580 10.63 -25.03 11.00
C GLY A 580 11.97 -25.24 11.74
N ILE A 581 12.26 -24.45 12.78
CA ILE A 581 13.45 -24.62 13.60
C ILE A 581 13.52 -25.99 14.29
N SER A 582 12.37 -26.68 14.43
CA SER A 582 12.31 -28.06 14.96
C SER A 582 13.13 -29.02 14.12
N CYS A 583 13.05 -28.90 12.79
CA CYS A 583 13.86 -29.71 11.89
C CYS A 583 15.35 -29.35 11.99
N GLU A 584 15.69 -28.05 12.07
CA GLU A 584 17.08 -27.62 12.24
C GLU A 584 17.66 -28.17 13.53
N PHE A 585 16.94 -28.08 14.66
CA PHE A 585 17.38 -28.61 15.96
C PHE A 585 17.52 -30.14 15.94
N CYS A 586 16.44 -30.86 15.56
CA CYS A 586 16.45 -32.31 15.65
C CYS A 586 17.48 -32.93 14.70
N TYR A 587 17.60 -32.42 13.47
CA TYR A 587 18.53 -32.96 12.48
C TYR A 587 19.99 -32.61 12.77
N ALA A 588 20.24 -31.42 13.36
CA ALA A 588 21.57 -31.02 13.75
C ALA A 588 22.08 -31.77 14.99
N THR A 589 21.20 -32.02 15.95
CA THR A 589 21.63 -32.53 17.28
C THR A 589 21.32 -34.01 17.52
N GLY A 590 20.41 -34.60 16.74
CA GLY A 590 19.86 -35.94 16.99
C GLY A 590 19.00 -36.02 18.25
N ARG A 591 18.51 -34.87 18.78
CA ARG A 591 17.73 -34.77 20.01
C ARG A 591 16.26 -34.49 19.65
N PRO A 592 15.29 -35.03 20.42
CA PRO A 592 13.89 -34.88 20.12
C PRO A 592 13.36 -33.47 20.44
N ALA A 593 12.23 -33.11 19.83
CA ALA A 593 11.46 -31.93 20.15
C ALA A 593 10.12 -32.29 20.82
N LEU A 594 9.68 -31.41 21.74
CA LEU A 594 8.30 -31.40 22.24
C LEU A 594 7.50 -30.35 21.48
N PHE A 595 6.45 -30.80 20.79
CA PHE A 595 5.55 -29.93 20.03
C PHE A 595 4.29 -29.64 20.85
N ILE A 596 3.94 -28.36 20.96
CA ILE A 596 2.67 -27.96 21.55
C ILE A 596 1.71 -27.61 20.42
N ASN A 597 0.50 -28.22 20.45
CA ASN A 597 -0.56 -27.99 19.49
C ASN A 597 -1.23 -26.64 19.75
N THR A 598 -0.58 -25.57 19.32
CA THR A 598 -1.16 -24.23 19.21
C THR A 598 -1.93 -24.11 17.88
N ALA A 599 -2.48 -22.94 17.56
CA ALA A 599 -3.06 -22.69 16.24
C ALA A 599 -2.01 -23.00 15.16
N MET A 600 -2.40 -23.82 14.16
CA MET A 600 -1.50 -24.24 13.09
C MET A 600 -1.09 -23.05 12.23
N LYS A 601 0.19 -22.94 11.94
CA LYS A 601 0.73 -21.91 11.06
C LYS A 601 0.41 -22.25 9.61
N VAL A 602 -0.49 -21.49 9.00
CA VAL A 602 -0.94 -21.67 7.61
C VAL A 602 -0.82 -20.36 6.86
N GLU A 603 0.02 -20.33 5.82
CA GLU A 603 0.15 -19.19 4.92
C GLU A 603 -0.78 -19.30 3.70
N ASN A 604 -1.08 -20.53 3.26
CA ASN A 604 -2.03 -20.80 2.18
C ASN A 604 -3.36 -21.30 2.76
N PRO A 605 -4.43 -20.50 2.80
CA PRO A 605 -5.72 -20.95 3.34
C PRO A 605 -6.38 -22.08 2.51
N ASN A 606 -5.92 -22.28 1.27
CA ASN A 606 -6.42 -23.28 0.34
C ASN A 606 -5.55 -24.55 0.27
N TRP A 607 -4.59 -24.72 1.19
CA TRP A 607 -3.64 -25.85 1.15
C TRP A 607 -4.31 -27.22 1.09
N GLN A 608 -5.48 -27.40 1.70
CA GLN A 608 -6.25 -28.65 1.69
C GLN A 608 -6.81 -29.06 0.33
N LYS A 609 -6.79 -28.14 -0.68
CA LYS A 609 -7.14 -28.48 -2.07
C LYS A 609 -6.04 -29.27 -2.76
N ILE A 610 -4.86 -29.29 -2.20
CA ILE A 610 -3.69 -29.97 -2.71
C ILE A 610 -3.57 -31.31 -1.99
N ASP A 611 -3.62 -32.41 -2.74
CA ASP A 611 -3.64 -33.77 -2.18
C ASP A 611 -2.24 -34.19 -1.69
N CYS A 612 -1.78 -33.51 -0.63
CA CYS A 612 -0.53 -33.78 0.06
C CYS A 612 -0.66 -33.53 1.54
N VAL A 613 -0.09 -34.40 2.36
CA VAL A 613 0.02 -34.17 3.81
C VAL A 613 1.27 -33.30 4.05
N PRO A 614 1.10 -32.13 4.70
CA PRO A 614 2.23 -31.28 5.06
C PRO A 614 3.27 -31.99 5.93
N VAL A 615 4.53 -31.70 5.66
CA VAL A 615 5.64 -32.24 6.43
C VAL A 615 5.56 -31.84 7.90
N GLU A 616 5.08 -30.64 8.19
CA GLU A 616 4.83 -30.13 9.54
C GLU A 616 3.93 -31.03 10.36
N ILE A 617 3.01 -31.75 9.70
CA ILE A 617 2.10 -32.69 10.37
C ILE A 617 2.76 -34.08 10.48
N SER A 618 3.28 -34.60 9.36
CA SER A 618 3.75 -35.98 9.28
C SER A 618 5.06 -36.23 10.04
N LEU A 619 5.89 -35.22 10.22
CA LEU A 619 7.22 -35.35 10.81
C LEU A 619 7.23 -35.31 12.33
N ARG A 620 6.29 -34.61 12.97
CA ARG A 620 6.28 -34.34 14.43
C ARG A 620 6.45 -35.59 15.29
N ASN A 621 5.70 -36.63 14.97
CA ASN A 621 5.73 -37.92 15.74
C ASN A 621 6.96 -38.77 15.43
N ARG A 622 7.76 -38.40 14.45
CA ARG A 622 9.03 -39.07 14.09
C ARG A 622 10.23 -38.44 14.81
N ILE A 623 10.21 -37.13 14.98
CA ILE A 623 11.32 -36.37 15.57
C ILE A 623 11.05 -35.89 16.99
N GLY A 624 9.89 -36.27 17.58
CA GLY A 624 9.49 -35.88 18.92
C GLY A 624 8.09 -36.34 19.28
N VAL A 625 7.48 -35.63 20.22
CA VAL A 625 6.10 -35.87 20.69
C VAL A 625 5.31 -34.56 20.58
N ALA A 626 4.04 -34.69 20.19
CA ALA A 626 3.10 -33.57 20.18
C ALA A 626 2.09 -33.70 21.32
N ILE A 627 1.86 -32.63 22.06
CA ILE A 627 0.86 -32.53 23.12
C ILE A 627 -0.10 -31.37 22.86
N ASP A 628 -1.32 -31.49 23.33
CA ASP A 628 -2.28 -30.38 23.35
C ASP A 628 -2.02 -29.47 24.55
N LYS A 629 -2.62 -28.27 24.53
CA LYS A 629 -2.45 -27.27 25.62
C LYS A 629 -2.83 -27.84 26.99
N ASP A 630 -3.79 -28.79 27.05
CA ASP A 630 -4.19 -29.45 28.28
C ASP A 630 -3.10 -30.38 28.85
N GLY A 631 -2.21 -30.88 28.00
CA GLY A 631 -1.05 -31.70 28.39
C GLY A 631 0.05 -30.93 29.13
N LEU A 632 -0.04 -29.61 29.26
CA LEU A 632 0.91 -28.77 30.02
C LEU A 632 0.92 -29.12 31.52
N ALA A 633 -0.16 -29.74 32.04
CA ALA A 633 -0.21 -30.13 33.43
C ALA A 633 0.89 -31.17 33.81
N THR A 634 1.31 -32.01 32.85
CA THR A 634 2.32 -33.07 32.99
C THR A 634 3.48 -32.92 32.01
N VAL A 635 3.77 -31.68 31.61
CA VAL A 635 4.81 -31.38 30.62
C VAL A 635 6.20 -31.77 31.13
N ASP A 636 6.46 -31.63 32.41
CA ASP A 636 7.70 -32.02 33.08
C ASP A 636 7.96 -33.52 32.92
N GLU A 637 6.95 -34.40 33.14
CA GLU A 637 7.07 -35.85 32.93
C GLU A 637 7.38 -36.19 31.46
N THR A 638 6.75 -35.45 30.53
CA THR A 638 6.99 -35.61 29.08
C THR A 638 8.41 -35.20 28.70
N VAL A 639 8.87 -34.06 29.20
CA VAL A 639 10.25 -33.57 29.02
C VAL A 639 11.27 -34.56 29.55
N ASP A 640 11.06 -35.08 30.77
CA ASP A 640 11.91 -36.10 31.36
C ASP A 640 12.02 -37.36 30.53
N THR A 641 10.88 -37.79 30.00
CA THR A 641 10.81 -39.00 29.16
C THR A 641 11.57 -38.79 27.84
N LEU A 642 11.37 -37.66 27.19
CA LEU A 642 12.06 -37.32 25.93
C LEU A 642 13.56 -37.21 26.09
N ILE A 643 14.04 -36.58 27.17
CA ILE A 643 15.46 -36.48 27.46
C ILE A 643 16.07 -37.88 27.78
N ARG A 644 15.39 -38.68 28.57
CA ARG A 644 15.83 -40.06 28.89
C ARG A 644 15.87 -40.94 27.63
N GLU A 645 14.96 -40.75 26.70
CA GLU A 645 14.84 -41.57 25.50
C GLU A 645 15.55 -40.99 24.29
N THR A 646 16.42 -40.01 24.47
CA THR A 646 17.14 -39.29 23.38
C THR A 646 17.79 -40.29 22.40
N GLU A 647 18.45 -41.34 22.88
CA GLU A 647 19.12 -42.31 22.02
C GLU A 647 18.15 -43.10 21.16
N ASN A 648 16.93 -43.38 21.65
CA ASN A 648 15.87 -44.04 20.87
C ASN A 648 15.36 -43.11 19.75
N TYR A 649 15.28 -41.81 20.04
CA TYR A 649 14.91 -40.78 19.05
C TYR A 649 15.99 -40.52 18.01
N ARG A 650 17.27 -40.62 18.38
CA ARG A 650 18.38 -40.41 17.45
C ARG A 650 18.28 -41.24 16.18
N SER A 651 18.00 -42.54 16.33
CA SER A 651 17.84 -43.44 15.17
C SER A 651 16.63 -43.06 14.29
N LYS A 652 15.52 -42.67 14.89
CA LYS A 652 14.31 -42.20 14.18
C LYS A 652 14.56 -40.86 13.45
N ILE A 653 15.27 -39.95 14.11
CA ILE A 653 15.65 -38.65 13.57
C ILE A 653 16.59 -38.82 12.38
N ASP A 654 17.59 -39.73 12.49
CA ASP A 654 18.52 -40.05 11.41
C ASP A 654 17.82 -40.67 10.19
N GLU A 655 16.86 -41.55 10.41
CA GLU A 655 16.03 -42.12 9.36
C GLU A 655 15.18 -41.02 8.69
N ALA A 656 14.50 -40.21 9.50
CA ALA A 656 13.72 -39.08 9.03
C ALA A 656 14.56 -38.09 8.20
N TYR A 657 15.78 -37.79 8.63
CA TYR A 657 16.71 -36.93 7.93
C TYR A 657 17.07 -37.46 6.52
N ARG A 658 17.39 -38.76 6.43
CA ARG A 658 17.73 -39.41 5.15
C ARG A 658 16.55 -39.45 4.16
N GLU A 659 15.33 -39.60 4.66
CA GLU A 659 14.13 -39.60 3.83
C GLU A 659 13.67 -38.18 3.44
N HIS A 660 14.00 -37.20 4.30
CA HIS A 660 13.55 -35.83 4.12
C HIS A 660 14.34 -35.08 3.06
N PHE A 661 15.65 -35.33 2.93
CA PHE A 661 16.52 -34.57 2.04
C PHE A 661 17.08 -35.39 0.87
N PHE A 662 17.17 -34.72 -0.28
CA PHE A 662 17.93 -35.23 -1.43
C PHE A 662 19.45 -34.99 -1.24
N ASN A 663 20.26 -35.84 -1.86
CA ASN A 663 21.69 -35.62 -2.11
C ASN A 663 22.52 -35.20 -0.88
N ILE A 664 22.25 -35.76 0.28
CA ILE A 664 22.94 -35.45 1.53
C ILE A 664 24.47 -35.56 1.33
N GLY A 665 25.19 -34.51 1.71
CA GLY A 665 26.65 -34.38 1.51
C GLY A 665 27.07 -33.91 0.10
N HIS A 666 26.12 -33.80 -0.83
CA HIS A 666 26.37 -33.41 -2.22
C HIS A 666 25.37 -32.39 -2.78
N SER A 667 24.47 -31.87 -1.95
CA SER A 667 23.38 -30.98 -2.36
C SER A 667 23.88 -29.78 -3.17
N ALA A 668 24.86 -29.06 -2.67
CA ALA A 668 25.45 -27.90 -3.35
C ALA A 668 26.07 -28.27 -4.71
N HIS A 669 26.71 -29.41 -4.81
CA HIS A 669 27.34 -29.92 -6.04
C HIS A 669 26.30 -30.19 -7.13
N VAL A 670 25.19 -30.85 -6.76
CA VAL A 670 24.09 -31.13 -7.70
C VAL A 670 23.50 -29.84 -8.25
N GLY A 671 23.25 -28.85 -7.40
CA GLY A 671 22.75 -27.55 -7.82
C GLY A 671 23.74 -26.80 -8.74
N ALA A 672 25.04 -26.85 -8.43
CA ALA A 672 26.06 -26.22 -9.25
C ALA A 672 26.17 -26.90 -10.65
N LEU A 673 26.12 -28.22 -10.70
CA LEU A 673 26.13 -28.96 -11.97
C LEU A 673 24.89 -28.63 -12.83
N TYR A 674 23.72 -28.53 -12.23
CA TYR A 674 22.51 -28.11 -12.93
C TYR A 674 22.71 -26.73 -13.57
N ILE A 675 23.11 -25.74 -12.80
CA ILE A 675 23.31 -24.35 -13.25
C ILE A 675 24.34 -24.31 -14.40
N LEU A 676 25.49 -24.92 -14.19
CA LEU A 676 26.54 -24.95 -15.21
C LEU A 676 26.11 -25.71 -16.49
N GLY A 677 25.34 -26.77 -16.34
CA GLY A 677 24.76 -27.52 -17.45
C GLY A 677 23.80 -26.66 -18.29
N GLN A 678 22.93 -25.90 -17.65
CA GLN A 678 22.02 -24.97 -18.33
C GLN A 678 22.78 -23.83 -19.04
N LEU A 679 23.81 -23.25 -18.40
CA LEU A 679 24.64 -22.23 -19.04
C LEU A 679 25.34 -22.74 -20.27
N ARG A 680 25.89 -23.97 -20.26
CA ARG A 680 26.52 -24.60 -21.43
C ARG A 680 25.50 -24.79 -22.57
N LYS A 681 24.29 -25.25 -22.27
CA LYS A 681 23.23 -25.40 -23.30
C LYS A 681 22.95 -24.07 -23.99
N ARG A 682 22.86 -22.98 -23.23
CA ARG A 682 22.58 -21.61 -23.74
C ARG A 682 23.74 -21.08 -24.60
N GLN A 683 24.99 -21.42 -24.28
CA GLN A 683 26.16 -21.05 -25.10
C GLN A 683 26.20 -21.78 -26.45
N ASN A 684 25.73 -23.01 -26.50
CA ASN A 684 25.70 -23.83 -27.72
C ASN A 684 24.54 -23.45 -28.67
N VAL A 685 23.58 -22.66 -28.21
CA VAL A 685 22.41 -22.19 -29.00
C VAL A 685 22.64 -20.78 -29.55
N LYS A 686 23.62 -20.03 -29.02
CA LYS A 686 24.08 -18.73 -29.54
C LYS A 686 25.24 -18.94 -30.52
#